data_403ae0cdce880b3d98dfe7d321cb3a55
#
_entry.id   403ae0cdce880b3d98dfe7d321cb3a55
#
_cell.length_a   1.000
_cell.length_b   1.000
_cell.length_c   1.000
_cell.angle_alpha   90.00
_cell.angle_beta   90.00
_cell.angle_gamma   90.00
#
_symmetry.space_group_name_H-M   'P 1'
#
loop_
_entity.id
_entity.type
_entity.pdbx_description
1 polymer ?
#
loop_
_entity_poly.entity_id
_entity_poly.type
_entity_poly.pdbx_seq_one_letter_code
_entity_poly.pdbx_strand_id
1 'polypeptide(L)'
;FIGIDNYMPLSDWRDGIAHKDAAWGSLYDLAYLTSNIAGGEGYDWYYPTSEARNVQSRKPIEDTAHDEAWIWRYKDLKSWWSQKHYNRINGLRSPEPTQWQPKSKPIWFTELGVAAVDKATNQPNVFFDPKSSESALPYFSVGQRDDYIQMQYLRALHLYWAKPEHNPESDVYSGRMLDRSRMFVWTWDARPFPYFPAAEDLWADGENYARGHWITGRVSGVSLAAVVAEICERSGLFDYDVSDLHGYVRGYKTNGEESARGLLQPLALHFGFDAVERQGVVRFLQRGAGLERPLDLESLVDSKALEAPIEWRRDGATERVGRLQQSFVLAQGVYDVVSEEVQLASDSELSVSQTETGLVLTRAEARQAMRRWLVEARLAKDTIRFALPPSQRQVSAGDRVRIEVGGRSDSYRIDRVELGSFQTLTGVRSDAKLYQPQPYQADRLRLDRFVPPLPVFATFLDLPSLSGDEQPQAPYVAASAEPWPGRVAVYASYSLDDYALAQVITRQSYIGRLCSPLPAGPLGLIDRGTQLLVEMPSLPLSSIKLEAFLAGQNKMAIGDGSAGNWEIVQFQFAALRQRGVYQLSGLLRGLHGSDAIMPDEWPSGSLLVTLDQAPPQISVSPIKRGIERHFRIGPAAKPFDDPIFQSSSQVFLNNVLRPYRPCHIEIRIKPAVIEFTWLRRGRVDADLWQEGEIPLAEAAERYRVRILAQSVVLREAYPERPVWTYEKAWYVADLKTNNMNGLRFEVAQLSDRFGPGPSAYITISENLEVSG
;
A
#
# COMPACT_ATOMS: atom_id res chain seq x y z
N PHE A 1 36.32 -19.36 -33.69
CA PHE A 1 36.21 -18.42 -32.58
C PHE A 1 36.91 -18.95 -31.34
N ILE A 2 37.11 -18.06 -30.34
CA ILE A 2 37.53 -18.40 -28.98
C ILE A 2 36.34 -18.14 -28.07
N GLY A 3 35.84 -19.17 -27.37
CA GLY A 3 34.77 -19.02 -26.40
C GLY A 3 35.31 -18.63 -25.02
N ILE A 4 34.72 -17.64 -24.38
CA ILE A 4 35.05 -17.22 -23.01
C ILE A 4 33.76 -17.06 -22.22
N ASP A 5 33.69 -17.76 -21.11
CA ASP A 5 32.65 -17.54 -20.10
C ASP A 5 33.12 -16.39 -19.21
N ASN A 6 32.56 -15.21 -19.46
CA ASN A 6 33.05 -13.97 -18.87
C ASN A 6 32.31 -13.65 -17.57
N TYR A 7 32.89 -14.04 -16.46
CA TYR A 7 32.47 -13.69 -15.10
C TYR A 7 33.59 -12.98 -14.34
N MET A 8 34.23 -12.02 -15.00
CA MET A 8 35.38 -11.30 -14.45
C MET A 8 34.91 -10.17 -13.50
N PRO A 9 35.57 -9.96 -12.35
CA PRO A 9 35.18 -8.92 -11.40
C PRO A 9 35.36 -7.51 -12.00
N LEU A 10 34.35 -6.65 -11.76
CA LEU A 10 34.35 -5.24 -12.16
C LEU A 10 34.43 -4.28 -10.98
N SER A 11 34.57 -4.81 -9.75
CA SER A 11 34.69 -3.98 -8.55
C SER A 11 35.43 -4.72 -7.43
N ASP A 12 35.84 -3.94 -6.43
CA ASP A 12 36.32 -4.43 -5.13
C ASP A 12 35.73 -3.56 -4.03
N TRP A 13 34.38 -3.46 -4.05
CA TRP A 13 33.60 -2.54 -3.22
C TRP A 13 33.37 -3.07 -1.81
N ARG A 14 33.36 -2.16 -0.83
CA ARG A 14 33.03 -2.39 0.57
C ARG A 14 31.93 -1.44 1.02
N ASP A 15 31.22 -1.75 2.10
CA ASP A 15 30.28 -0.82 2.69
C ASP A 15 31.00 0.33 3.42
N GLY A 16 30.38 1.50 3.39
CA GLY A 16 30.94 2.72 3.96
C GLY A 16 31.95 3.41 3.06
N ILE A 17 32.81 4.25 3.63
CA ILE A 17 33.75 5.11 2.91
C ILE A 17 35.22 4.78 3.24
N ALA A 18 35.48 3.83 4.14
CA ALA A 18 36.81 3.49 4.61
C ALA A 18 37.45 2.35 3.80
N HIS A 19 37.34 2.40 2.45
CA HIS A 19 37.92 1.41 1.57
C HIS A 19 38.59 2.09 0.37
N LYS A 20 39.49 1.36 -0.32
CA LYS A 20 40.35 1.96 -1.39
C LYS A 20 39.57 2.51 -2.56
N ASP A 21 38.42 1.93 -2.89
CA ASP A 21 37.62 2.36 -4.06
C ASP A 21 36.53 3.38 -3.69
N ALA A 22 36.44 3.81 -2.43
CA ALA A 22 35.45 4.78 -1.98
C ALA A 22 35.49 6.13 -2.72
N ALA A 23 36.65 6.50 -3.24
CA ALA A 23 36.83 7.75 -4.02
C ALA A 23 35.99 7.80 -5.31
N TRP A 24 35.51 6.65 -5.81
CA TRP A 24 34.59 6.58 -6.94
C TRP A 24 33.18 7.00 -6.60
N GLY A 25 32.87 7.18 -5.32
CA GLY A 25 31.55 7.64 -4.83
C GLY A 25 30.50 6.56 -4.80
N SER A 26 30.40 5.69 -5.79
CA SER A 26 29.38 4.67 -5.90
C SER A 26 29.84 3.39 -6.60
N LEU A 27 29.38 2.25 -6.08
CA LEU A 27 29.50 0.94 -6.76
C LEU A 27 28.87 0.95 -8.16
N TYR A 28 27.79 1.71 -8.33
CA TYR A 28 26.98 1.72 -9.55
C TYR A 28 27.52 2.67 -10.63
N ASP A 29 28.59 3.40 -10.35
CA ASP A 29 29.23 4.30 -11.33
C ASP A 29 29.77 3.50 -12.53
N LEU A 30 29.29 3.86 -13.74
CA LEU A 30 29.69 3.16 -14.95
C LEU A 30 31.16 3.42 -15.32
N ALA A 31 31.73 4.59 -14.96
CA ALA A 31 33.17 4.86 -15.18
C ALA A 31 34.00 3.95 -14.27
N TYR A 32 33.59 3.76 -13.01
CA TYR A 32 34.21 2.81 -12.10
C TYR A 32 34.16 1.37 -12.64
N LEU A 33 32.97 0.88 -13.00
CA LEU A 33 32.82 -0.48 -13.50
C LEU A 33 33.59 -0.69 -14.84
N THR A 34 33.48 0.24 -15.77
CA THR A 34 34.22 0.15 -17.06
C THR A 34 35.72 0.20 -16.89
N SER A 35 36.25 1.02 -15.97
CA SER A 35 37.69 1.08 -15.68
C SER A 35 38.24 -0.25 -15.16
N ASN A 36 37.41 -1.05 -14.52
CA ASN A 36 37.79 -2.35 -14.01
C ASN A 36 37.66 -3.51 -15.03
N ILE A 37 37.20 -3.29 -16.24
CA ILE A 37 37.19 -4.33 -17.30
C ILE A 37 38.59 -4.70 -17.74
N ALA A 38 39.42 -3.68 -18.05
CA ALA A 38 40.86 -3.84 -18.24
C ALA A 38 41.61 -3.05 -17.16
N GLY A 39 41.35 -3.42 -15.91
CA GLY A 39 41.88 -2.84 -14.69
C GLY A 39 41.46 -3.62 -13.47
N GLY A 40 41.88 -3.20 -12.30
CA GLY A 40 41.47 -3.77 -11.01
C GLY A 40 42.01 -5.18 -10.73
N GLU A 41 41.25 -5.96 -9.94
CA GLU A 41 41.61 -7.34 -9.61
C GLU A 41 41.68 -8.22 -10.87
N GLY A 42 42.77 -8.96 -11.00
CA GLY A 42 43.01 -9.83 -12.15
C GLY A 42 43.52 -9.12 -13.41
N TYR A 43 43.80 -7.83 -13.32
CA TYR A 43 44.50 -7.05 -14.36
C TYR A 43 45.68 -6.27 -13.76
N ASP A 44 45.45 -5.28 -12.92
CA ASP A 44 46.50 -4.46 -12.32
C ASP A 44 47.09 -5.13 -11.08
N TRP A 45 46.26 -5.85 -10.31
CA TRP A 45 46.64 -6.44 -9.04
C TRP A 45 45.82 -7.70 -8.71
N TYR A 46 46.28 -8.41 -7.67
CA TYR A 46 45.61 -9.59 -7.12
C TYR A 46 45.73 -9.61 -5.59
N TYR A 47 44.96 -10.45 -4.94
CA TYR A 47 45.08 -10.76 -3.53
C TYR A 47 45.78 -12.11 -3.31
N PRO A 48 46.92 -12.17 -2.62
CA PRO A 48 47.63 -13.41 -2.38
C PRO A 48 46.93 -14.35 -1.37
N THR A 49 46.14 -13.79 -0.46
CA THR A 49 45.37 -14.54 0.56
C THR A 49 44.03 -13.88 0.87
N SER A 50 43.15 -14.60 1.55
CA SER A 50 41.86 -14.07 2.02
C SER A 50 42.04 -12.94 3.03
N GLU A 51 43.06 -13.01 3.89
CA GLU A 51 43.39 -11.95 4.86
C GLU A 51 43.81 -10.66 4.15
N ALA A 52 44.62 -10.78 3.09
CA ALA A 52 45.01 -9.65 2.26
C ALA A 52 43.77 -8.99 1.60
N ARG A 53 42.81 -9.79 1.16
CA ARG A 53 41.53 -9.31 0.64
C ARG A 53 40.71 -8.56 1.70
N ASN A 54 40.62 -9.08 2.90
CA ASN A 54 39.89 -8.44 3.98
C ASN A 54 40.38 -7.03 4.32
N VAL A 55 41.72 -6.83 4.26
CA VAL A 55 42.37 -5.54 4.56
C VAL A 55 42.73 -4.76 3.30
N GLN A 56 42.30 -5.18 2.11
CA GLN A 56 42.61 -4.61 0.80
C GLN A 56 44.13 -4.41 0.54
N SER A 57 44.97 -5.39 0.95
CA SER A 57 46.39 -5.43 0.68
C SER A 57 46.66 -5.98 -0.71
N ARG A 58 46.52 -5.13 -1.73
CA ARG A 58 46.68 -5.46 -3.17
C ARG A 58 48.12 -5.66 -3.53
N LYS A 59 48.47 -6.70 -4.31
CA LYS A 59 49.79 -6.89 -4.93
C LYS A 59 49.68 -6.70 -6.44
N PRO A 60 50.62 -5.99 -7.08
CA PRO A 60 50.62 -5.78 -8.53
C PRO A 60 50.85 -7.11 -9.27
N ILE A 61 50.29 -7.24 -10.47
CA ILE A 61 50.55 -8.32 -11.40
C ILE A 61 51.65 -7.90 -12.35
N GLU A 62 52.84 -8.42 -12.17
CA GLU A 62 54.07 -8.06 -12.91
C GLU A 62 54.77 -9.34 -13.37
N ASP A 63 55.46 -9.25 -14.51
CA ASP A 63 56.42 -10.26 -14.97
C ASP A 63 57.74 -9.56 -15.27
N THR A 64 58.67 -9.67 -14.35
CA THR A 64 60.03 -9.04 -14.49
C THR A 64 60.97 -9.88 -15.34
N ALA A 65 60.61 -11.15 -15.63
CA ALA A 65 61.49 -12.09 -16.35
C ALA A 65 61.37 -11.99 -17.89
N HIS A 66 60.14 -11.75 -18.39
CA HIS A 66 59.87 -11.80 -19.82
C HIS A 66 59.00 -10.63 -20.31
N ASP A 67 58.59 -9.73 -19.44
CA ASP A 67 57.66 -8.62 -19.72
C ASP A 67 56.33 -9.13 -20.32
N GLU A 68 55.90 -10.29 -19.88
CA GLU A 68 54.68 -10.94 -20.32
C GLU A 68 53.63 -10.99 -19.17
N ALA A 69 53.45 -9.87 -18.42
CA ALA A 69 52.51 -9.79 -17.30
C ALA A 69 51.09 -10.18 -17.70
N TRP A 70 50.71 -10.03 -18.96
CA TRP A 70 49.41 -10.37 -19.51
C TRP A 70 49.01 -11.86 -19.34
N ILE A 71 49.96 -12.77 -19.22
CA ILE A 71 49.69 -14.20 -19.01
C ILE A 71 49.10 -14.50 -17.61
N TRP A 72 49.36 -13.61 -16.64
CA TRP A 72 48.88 -13.67 -15.28
C TRP A 72 47.61 -12.85 -15.08
N ARG A 73 47.31 -11.98 -16.10
CA ARG A 73 46.14 -11.07 -16.13
C ARG A 73 45.01 -11.72 -16.89
N TYR A 74 44.18 -12.55 -16.20
CA TYR A 74 43.09 -13.24 -16.87
C TYR A 74 42.04 -12.31 -17.51
N LYS A 75 42.08 -11.00 -17.20
CA LYS A 75 41.24 -9.96 -17.81
C LYS A 75 41.90 -9.30 -19.03
N ASP A 76 43.15 -9.54 -19.31
CA ASP A 76 43.87 -8.90 -20.41
C ASP A 76 43.63 -9.63 -21.75
N LEU A 77 42.37 -9.60 -22.19
CA LEU A 77 41.94 -10.27 -23.42
C LEU A 77 42.65 -9.71 -24.65
N LYS A 78 42.99 -8.39 -24.64
CA LYS A 78 43.62 -7.72 -25.76
C LYS A 78 45.05 -8.20 -25.96
N SER A 79 45.86 -8.29 -24.92
CA SER A 79 47.21 -8.80 -25.00
C SER A 79 47.21 -10.30 -25.31
N TRP A 80 46.35 -11.08 -24.65
CA TRP A 80 46.20 -12.51 -24.92
C TRP A 80 45.88 -12.76 -26.39
N TRP A 81 44.98 -12.03 -27.01
CA TRP A 81 44.56 -12.19 -28.40
C TRP A 81 45.66 -11.73 -29.40
N SER A 82 46.42 -10.67 -29.06
CA SER A 82 47.36 -10.04 -29.99
C SER A 82 48.80 -10.51 -29.88
N GLN A 83 49.14 -11.25 -28.81
CA GLN A 83 50.52 -11.71 -28.57
C GLN A 83 50.75 -13.16 -29.00
N LYS A 84 52.00 -13.57 -29.20
CA LYS A 84 52.42 -14.97 -29.33
C LYS A 84 52.37 -15.65 -27.97
N HIS A 85 51.91 -16.90 -27.94
CA HIS A 85 51.86 -17.67 -26.71
C HIS A 85 53.05 -18.60 -26.59
N TYR A 86 53.56 -18.76 -25.39
CA TYR A 86 54.64 -19.65 -25.06
C TYR A 86 54.25 -20.62 -23.94
N ASN A 87 54.56 -21.87 -24.09
CA ASN A 87 54.38 -22.84 -23.02
C ASN A 87 55.29 -22.49 -21.83
N ARG A 88 54.75 -22.65 -20.60
CA ARG A 88 55.50 -22.56 -19.35
C ARG A 88 55.41 -23.90 -18.63
N ILE A 89 56.47 -24.70 -18.70
CA ILE A 89 56.56 -26.02 -18.12
C ILE A 89 57.40 -25.92 -16.84
N ASN A 90 56.82 -26.26 -15.70
CA ASN A 90 57.45 -26.13 -14.37
C ASN A 90 57.99 -24.71 -14.11
N GLY A 91 57.26 -23.69 -14.56
CA GLY A 91 57.62 -22.30 -14.37
C GLY A 91 58.64 -21.74 -15.36
N LEU A 92 59.18 -22.55 -16.25
CA LEU A 92 60.13 -22.17 -17.30
C LEU A 92 59.42 -21.92 -18.61
N ARG A 93 59.65 -20.70 -19.19
CA ARG A 93 59.14 -20.32 -20.51
C ARG A 93 59.88 -21.06 -21.60
N SER A 94 59.16 -21.72 -22.52
CA SER A 94 59.72 -22.34 -23.71
C SER A 94 60.33 -21.30 -24.65
N PRO A 95 61.48 -21.62 -25.33
CA PRO A 95 62.04 -20.65 -26.28
C PRO A 95 61.20 -20.49 -27.54
N GLU A 96 60.47 -21.52 -27.94
CA GLU A 96 59.63 -21.54 -29.14
C GLU A 96 58.16 -21.21 -28.77
N PRO A 97 57.49 -20.39 -29.60
CA PRO A 97 56.06 -20.10 -29.42
C PRO A 97 55.24 -21.35 -29.73
N THR A 98 54.01 -21.35 -29.19
CA THR A 98 52.96 -22.30 -29.55
C THR A 98 52.46 -22.09 -30.98
N GLN A 99 51.60 -22.95 -31.50
CA GLN A 99 50.96 -22.78 -32.80
C GLN A 99 49.91 -21.66 -32.86
N TRP A 100 49.68 -20.95 -31.77
CA TRP A 100 48.77 -19.82 -31.75
C TRP A 100 49.27 -18.71 -32.69
N GLN A 101 48.38 -18.29 -33.61
CA GLN A 101 48.61 -17.15 -34.47
C GLN A 101 47.86 -15.95 -33.87
N PRO A 102 48.57 -14.85 -33.49
CA PRO A 102 47.93 -13.67 -32.97
C PRO A 102 46.85 -13.14 -33.90
N LYS A 103 45.74 -12.68 -33.31
CA LYS A 103 44.57 -12.07 -33.97
C LYS A 103 43.86 -12.94 -34.99
N SER A 104 44.06 -14.27 -34.99
CA SER A 104 43.59 -15.19 -36.03
C SER A 104 42.11 -15.59 -35.86
N LYS A 105 41.52 -15.41 -34.69
CA LYS A 105 40.15 -15.81 -34.39
C LYS A 105 39.43 -14.75 -33.57
N PRO A 106 38.13 -14.52 -33.83
CA PRO A 106 37.31 -13.63 -32.97
C PRO A 106 37.06 -14.28 -31.61
N ILE A 107 36.90 -13.48 -30.58
CA ILE A 107 36.44 -13.87 -29.25
C ILE A 107 34.93 -13.74 -29.23
N TRP A 108 34.26 -14.74 -28.65
CA TRP A 108 32.85 -14.70 -28.28
C TRP A 108 32.74 -14.83 -26.76
N PHE A 109 31.90 -14.05 -26.14
CA PHE A 109 31.48 -14.33 -24.77
C PHE A 109 30.35 -15.35 -24.82
N THR A 110 30.73 -16.62 -24.65
CA THR A 110 29.82 -17.76 -24.67
C THR A 110 28.88 -17.74 -23.48
N GLU A 111 29.31 -17.12 -22.39
CA GLU A 111 28.51 -16.72 -21.27
C GLU A 111 28.99 -15.37 -20.72
N LEU A 112 28.07 -14.55 -20.25
CA LEU A 112 28.36 -13.40 -19.43
C LEU A 112 27.17 -13.07 -18.53
N GLY A 113 27.43 -12.67 -17.31
CA GLY A 113 26.35 -12.38 -16.38
C GLY A 113 26.86 -12.14 -14.97
N VAL A 114 25.94 -11.82 -14.11
CA VAL A 114 26.18 -11.59 -12.69
C VAL A 114 24.89 -11.87 -11.92
N ALA A 115 25.00 -12.34 -10.69
CA ALA A 115 23.84 -12.49 -9.80
C ALA A 115 23.22 -11.14 -9.46
N ALA A 116 21.90 -11.12 -9.23
CA ALA A 116 21.18 -9.91 -8.85
C ALA A 116 21.23 -9.70 -7.33
N VAL A 117 22.44 -9.54 -6.78
CA VAL A 117 22.69 -9.27 -5.35
C VAL A 117 23.67 -8.11 -5.18
N ASP A 118 23.60 -7.47 -4.03
CA ASP A 118 24.51 -6.38 -3.67
C ASP A 118 25.98 -6.80 -3.84
N LYS A 119 26.79 -5.91 -4.39
CA LYS A 119 28.23 -6.14 -4.62
C LYS A 119 28.56 -7.38 -5.49
N ALA A 120 27.61 -7.87 -6.28
CA ALA A 120 27.84 -9.03 -7.13
C ALA A 120 28.99 -8.86 -8.13
N THR A 121 29.29 -7.65 -8.54
CA THR A 121 30.43 -7.30 -9.42
C THR A 121 31.79 -7.52 -8.79
N ASN A 122 31.88 -7.75 -7.46
CA ASN A 122 33.13 -8.16 -6.81
C ASN A 122 33.52 -9.61 -7.17
N GLN A 123 32.52 -10.48 -7.43
CA GLN A 123 32.72 -11.89 -7.74
C GLN A 123 31.55 -12.42 -8.61
N PRO A 124 31.52 -12.06 -9.90
CA PRO A 124 30.38 -12.34 -10.78
C PRO A 124 30.05 -13.81 -11.00
N ASN A 125 31.03 -14.72 -10.84
CA ASN A 125 30.88 -16.16 -11.00
C ASN A 125 30.21 -16.85 -9.80
N VAL A 126 29.92 -16.14 -8.72
CA VAL A 126 29.34 -16.70 -7.50
C VAL A 126 27.88 -16.27 -7.35
N PHE A 127 27.04 -17.21 -7.03
CA PHE A 127 25.62 -16.97 -6.79
C PHE A 127 25.08 -17.87 -5.67
N PHE A 128 24.00 -17.42 -5.08
CA PHE A 128 23.29 -18.17 -4.07
C PHE A 128 22.41 -19.25 -4.72
N ASP A 129 22.68 -20.52 -4.43
CA ASP A 129 21.84 -21.67 -4.78
C ASP A 129 21.81 -22.66 -3.62
N PRO A 130 20.72 -22.71 -2.83
CA PRO A 130 20.63 -23.60 -1.65
C PRO A 130 20.83 -25.08 -1.95
N LYS A 131 20.75 -25.49 -3.22
CA LYS A 131 20.90 -26.88 -3.66
C LYS A 131 22.31 -27.23 -4.16
N SER A 132 23.15 -26.22 -4.31
CA SER A 132 24.53 -26.41 -4.74
C SER A 132 25.48 -26.40 -3.56
N SER A 133 26.46 -27.33 -3.58
CA SER A 133 27.57 -27.29 -2.61
C SER A 133 28.48 -26.07 -2.80
N GLU A 134 28.40 -25.41 -3.95
CA GLU A 134 29.14 -24.20 -4.29
C GLU A 134 28.36 -22.91 -4.00
N SER A 135 27.18 -23.04 -3.39
CA SER A 135 26.34 -21.90 -3.02
C SER A 135 27.09 -20.95 -2.12
N ALA A 136 27.25 -19.69 -2.55
CA ALA A 136 27.86 -18.66 -1.75
C ALA A 136 27.31 -17.27 -2.14
N LEU A 137 27.60 -16.27 -1.33
CA LEU A 137 27.42 -14.86 -1.70
C LEU A 137 28.74 -14.30 -2.24
N PRO A 138 28.68 -13.37 -3.21
CA PRO A 138 29.85 -12.64 -3.65
C PRO A 138 30.58 -11.94 -2.48
N TYR A 139 31.86 -11.68 -2.63
CA TYR A 139 32.67 -11.03 -1.59
C TYR A 139 31.99 -9.79 -1.04
N PHE A 140 31.81 -9.75 0.29
CA PHE A 140 31.22 -8.64 1.06
C PHE A 140 29.73 -8.37 0.80
N SER A 141 29.06 -9.19 -0.01
CA SER A 141 27.62 -9.14 -0.16
C SER A 141 26.90 -9.63 1.12
N VAL A 142 25.81 -8.99 1.47
CA VAL A 142 24.88 -9.44 2.51
C VAL A 142 23.69 -10.20 1.92
N GLY A 143 23.67 -10.41 0.59
CA GLY A 143 22.64 -11.11 -0.13
C GLY A 143 21.36 -10.31 -0.34
N GLN A 144 21.40 -8.99 -0.23
CA GLN A 144 20.29 -8.15 -0.63
C GLN A 144 20.08 -8.26 -2.13
N ARG A 145 18.79 -8.37 -2.57
CA ARG A 145 18.47 -8.33 -4.00
C ARG A 145 18.85 -6.98 -4.60
N ASP A 146 19.55 -7.01 -5.73
CA ASP A 146 20.02 -5.83 -6.43
C ASP A 146 19.96 -6.04 -7.95
N ASP A 147 18.80 -5.76 -8.55
CA ASP A 147 18.64 -5.81 -10.01
C ASP A 147 19.39 -4.67 -10.70
N TYR A 148 19.72 -3.59 -9.98
CA TYR A 148 20.42 -2.44 -10.57
C TYR A 148 21.88 -2.76 -10.83
N ILE A 149 22.57 -3.46 -9.93
CA ILE A 149 23.97 -3.86 -10.19
C ILE A 149 24.07 -4.83 -11.37
N GLN A 150 23.10 -5.73 -11.54
CA GLN A 150 23.02 -6.63 -12.70
C GLN A 150 22.88 -5.83 -14.00
N MET A 151 22.02 -4.82 -14.03
CA MET A 151 21.87 -3.93 -15.19
C MET A 151 23.16 -3.14 -15.47
N GLN A 152 23.80 -2.59 -14.45
CA GLN A 152 25.02 -1.80 -14.59
C GLN A 152 26.21 -2.65 -15.07
N TYR A 153 26.32 -3.91 -14.62
CA TYR A 153 27.32 -4.85 -15.11
C TYR A 153 27.20 -5.07 -16.62
N LEU A 154 26.01 -5.38 -17.10
CA LEU A 154 25.76 -5.58 -18.53
C LEU A 154 26.03 -4.29 -19.34
N ARG A 155 25.56 -3.15 -18.82
CA ARG A 155 25.80 -1.84 -19.47
C ARG A 155 27.30 -1.53 -19.56
N ALA A 156 28.05 -1.76 -18.48
CA ALA A 156 29.50 -1.52 -18.46
C ALA A 156 30.24 -2.33 -19.54
N LEU A 157 29.90 -3.64 -19.63
CA LEU A 157 30.51 -4.50 -20.67
C LEU A 157 30.14 -4.06 -22.09
N HIS A 158 28.88 -3.74 -22.37
CA HIS A 158 28.45 -3.30 -23.70
C HIS A 158 29.06 -1.95 -24.08
N LEU A 159 29.13 -1.00 -23.14
CA LEU A 159 29.74 0.32 -23.38
C LEU A 159 31.24 0.23 -23.62
N TYR A 160 31.93 -0.58 -22.83
CA TYR A 160 33.39 -0.75 -22.94
C TYR A 160 33.78 -1.35 -24.29
N TRP A 161 33.21 -2.50 -24.63
CA TRP A 161 33.53 -3.23 -25.86
C TRP A 161 32.94 -2.61 -27.13
N ALA A 162 32.10 -1.59 -27.01
CA ALA A 162 31.65 -0.78 -28.15
C ALA A 162 32.75 0.12 -28.70
N LYS A 163 33.73 0.51 -27.86
CA LYS A 163 34.76 1.45 -28.21
C LYS A 163 35.87 0.78 -29.04
N PRO A 164 36.24 1.34 -30.19
CA PRO A 164 37.29 0.76 -31.05
C PRO A 164 38.63 0.58 -30.37
N GLU A 165 39.01 1.48 -29.45
CA GLU A 165 40.27 1.40 -28.70
C GLU A 165 40.33 0.17 -27.77
N HIS A 166 39.20 -0.34 -27.32
CA HIS A 166 39.14 -1.55 -26.50
C HIS A 166 38.93 -2.80 -27.32
N ASN A 167 38.31 -2.69 -28.50
CA ASN A 167 37.93 -3.79 -29.36
C ASN A 167 38.54 -3.59 -30.78
N PRO A 168 39.87 -3.80 -30.95
CA PRO A 168 40.55 -3.56 -32.20
C PRO A 168 40.11 -4.49 -33.33
N GLU A 169 40.34 -4.07 -34.57
CA GLU A 169 40.13 -4.89 -35.75
C GLU A 169 41.27 -5.91 -35.94
N SER A 170 40.91 -7.06 -36.52
CA SER A 170 41.92 -8.04 -36.95
C SER A 170 42.51 -7.62 -38.28
N ASP A 171 43.80 -7.94 -38.46
CA ASP A 171 44.51 -7.87 -39.73
C ASP A 171 44.54 -9.24 -40.45
N VAL A 172 43.96 -10.27 -39.84
CA VAL A 172 43.94 -11.68 -40.35
C VAL A 172 42.54 -12.06 -40.88
N TYR A 173 41.49 -11.55 -40.31
CA TYR A 173 40.11 -11.77 -40.74
C TYR A 173 39.31 -10.46 -40.74
N SER A 174 38.20 -10.43 -41.49
CA SER A 174 37.29 -9.28 -41.47
C SER A 174 36.46 -9.28 -40.22
N GLY A 175 36.75 -8.38 -39.27
CA GLY A 175 36.04 -8.21 -38.01
C GLY A 175 36.93 -7.76 -36.86
N ARG A 176 36.31 -7.58 -35.71
CA ARG A 176 36.98 -7.13 -34.47
C ARG A 176 37.38 -8.30 -33.58
N MET A 177 38.26 -8.02 -32.60
CA MET A 177 38.70 -8.98 -31.60
C MET A 177 37.51 -9.67 -30.92
N LEU A 178 36.60 -8.90 -30.35
CA LEU A 178 35.37 -9.39 -29.79
C LEU A 178 34.20 -9.14 -30.75
N ASP A 179 33.49 -10.21 -31.11
CA ASP A 179 32.22 -10.13 -31.84
C ASP A 179 31.09 -9.77 -30.87
N ARG A 180 30.70 -8.47 -30.88
CA ARG A 180 29.64 -7.95 -30.00
C ARG A 180 28.28 -8.55 -30.24
N SER A 181 28.00 -9.13 -31.40
CA SER A 181 26.78 -9.84 -31.69
C SER A 181 26.74 -11.25 -31.04
N ARG A 182 27.89 -11.68 -30.49
CA ARG A 182 28.10 -12.97 -29.86
C ARG A 182 28.47 -12.83 -28.37
N MET A 183 27.82 -11.89 -27.70
CA MET A 183 27.88 -11.74 -26.26
C MET A 183 26.59 -12.34 -25.68
N PHE A 184 26.66 -13.59 -25.21
CA PHE A 184 25.50 -14.33 -24.74
C PHE A 184 25.31 -14.13 -23.23
N VAL A 185 24.19 -13.52 -22.87
CA VAL A 185 23.89 -13.23 -21.46
C VAL A 185 23.38 -14.49 -20.78
N TRP A 186 23.98 -14.86 -19.68
CA TRP A 186 23.51 -15.90 -18.78
C TRP A 186 22.66 -15.28 -17.67
N THR A 187 21.24 -15.38 -17.64
CA THR A 187 20.56 -16.14 -18.69
C THR A 187 19.11 -15.68 -18.84
N TRP A 188 18.60 -15.81 -20.05
CA TRP A 188 17.16 -15.75 -20.30
C TRP A 188 16.58 -17.14 -20.07
N ASP A 189 15.57 -17.25 -19.17
CA ASP A 189 14.84 -18.48 -18.93
C ASP A 189 13.53 -18.47 -19.73
N ALA A 190 13.30 -19.49 -20.53
CA ALA A 190 12.11 -19.62 -21.38
C ALA A 190 10.87 -20.13 -20.62
N ARG A 191 11.03 -20.51 -19.35
CA ARG A 191 9.88 -20.88 -18.51
C ARG A 191 8.95 -19.66 -18.34
N PRO A 192 7.61 -19.87 -18.30
CA PRO A 192 6.66 -18.77 -18.36
C PRO A 192 6.66 -17.95 -17.06
N PHE A 193 7.19 -16.74 -17.12
CA PHE A 193 7.08 -15.78 -16.01
C PHE A 193 5.61 -15.25 -15.93
N PRO A 194 5.00 -15.13 -14.73
CA PRO A 194 5.55 -15.37 -13.40
C PRO A 194 5.36 -16.78 -12.84
N TYR A 195 4.84 -17.74 -13.61
CA TYR A 195 4.71 -19.12 -13.16
C TYR A 195 6.07 -19.70 -12.73
N PHE A 196 7.10 -19.51 -13.54
CA PHE A 196 8.47 -19.56 -13.03
C PHE A 196 8.83 -18.12 -12.58
N PRO A 197 9.28 -17.88 -11.35
CA PRO A 197 9.71 -18.83 -10.32
C PRO A 197 8.63 -19.30 -9.32
N ALA A 198 7.39 -18.83 -9.42
CA ALA A 198 6.41 -18.95 -8.35
C ALA A 198 5.85 -20.38 -8.12
N ALA A 199 5.88 -21.26 -9.12
CA ALA A 199 5.47 -22.66 -8.99
C ALA A 199 6.62 -23.53 -8.43
N GLU A 200 6.92 -23.35 -7.13
CA GLU A 200 8.03 -24.02 -6.44
C GLU A 200 7.85 -25.55 -6.33
N ASP A 201 6.61 -26.02 -6.39
CA ASP A 201 6.26 -27.45 -6.47
C ASP A 201 6.64 -28.08 -7.82
N LEU A 202 6.72 -27.26 -8.87
CA LEU A 202 7.11 -27.69 -10.21
C LEU A 202 8.60 -27.43 -10.49
N TRP A 203 9.12 -26.29 -10.04
CA TRP A 203 10.50 -25.83 -10.28
C TRP A 203 11.22 -25.53 -8.98
N ALA A 204 11.97 -26.52 -8.54
CA ALA A 204 12.67 -26.47 -7.27
C ALA A 204 13.81 -25.41 -7.19
N ASP A 205 14.17 -24.77 -8.30
CA ASP A 205 15.15 -23.66 -8.39
C ASP A 205 14.50 -22.27 -8.36
N GLY A 206 13.17 -22.20 -8.18
CA GLY A 206 12.44 -20.94 -8.11
C GLY A 206 12.91 -20.00 -6.99
N GLU A 207 13.35 -20.54 -5.85
CA GLU A 207 13.86 -19.76 -4.72
C GLU A 207 15.10 -18.92 -5.07
N ASN A 208 15.91 -19.37 -6.05
CA ASN A 208 17.13 -18.67 -6.44
C ASN A 208 16.86 -17.48 -7.34
N TYR A 209 15.70 -17.46 -8.01
CA TYR A 209 15.39 -16.49 -9.07
C TYR A 209 15.60 -15.03 -8.64
N ALA A 210 15.17 -14.68 -7.45
CA ALA A 210 15.23 -13.28 -6.99
C ALA A 210 16.66 -12.75 -6.92
N ARG A 211 17.65 -13.62 -6.73
CA ARG A 211 19.07 -13.27 -6.49
C ARG A 211 20.03 -13.90 -7.49
N GLY A 212 19.52 -14.74 -8.40
CA GLY A 212 20.34 -15.45 -9.40
C GLY A 212 20.61 -14.63 -10.66
N HIS A 213 21.12 -15.30 -11.67
CA HIS A 213 21.55 -14.70 -12.94
C HIS A 213 20.40 -14.40 -13.92
N TRP A 214 19.19 -14.85 -13.64
CA TRP A 214 18.08 -14.68 -14.58
C TRP A 214 17.77 -13.23 -14.86
N ILE A 215 17.60 -12.90 -16.15
CA ILE A 215 17.17 -11.59 -16.61
C ILE A 215 15.69 -11.58 -17.03
N THR A 216 15.04 -12.74 -17.13
CA THR A 216 13.61 -12.88 -17.42
C THR A 216 12.78 -12.09 -16.38
N GLY A 217 11.82 -11.28 -16.85
CA GLY A 217 11.00 -10.42 -15.98
C GLY A 217 11.73 -9.20 -15.40
N ARG A 218 13.00 -8.92 -15.82
CA ARG A 218 13.80 -7.79 -15.34
C ARG A 218 14.18 -6.79 -16.43
N VAL A 219 14.12 -7.19 -17.70
CA VAL A 219 14.63 -6.39 -18.83
C VAL A 219 13.83 -5.12 -19.13
N SER A 220 12.62 -4.98 -18.62
CA SER A 220 11.77 -3.79 -18.82
C SER A 220 12.04 -2.66 -17.82
N GLY A 221 12.82 -2.92 -16.78
CA GLY A 221 13.16 -1.90 -15.79
C GLY A 221 14.16 -0.88 -16.31
N VAL A 222 14.14 0.30 -15.73
CA VAL A 222 15.04 1.41 -16.07
C VAL A 222 15.75 1.96 -14.84
N SER A 223 16.84 2.71 -15.02
CA SER A 223 17.50 3.36 -13.91
C SER A 223 16.66 4.49 -13.33
N LEU A 224 16.71 4.68 -12.00
CA LEU A 224 16.08 5.81 -11.33
C LEU A 224 16.49 7.14 -11.95
N ALA A 225 17.79 7.31 -12.26
CA ALA A 225 18.33 8.49 -12.90
C ALA A 225 17.61 8.82 -14.22
N ALA A 226 17.34 7.80 -15.06
CA ALA A 226 16.62 8.00 -16.31
C ALA A 226 15.16 8.41 -16.11
N VAL A 227 14.47 7.84 -15.13
CA VAL A 227 13.07 8.22 -14.81
C VAL A 227 13.00 9.65 -14.29
N VAL A 228 13.92 10.03 -13.39
CA VAL A 228 13.96 11.39 -12.84
C VAL A 228 14.31 12.40 -13.93
N ALA A 229 15.29 12.10 -14.80
CA ALA A 229 15.64 12.93 -15.96
C ALA A 229 14.43 13.15 -16.88
N GLU A 230 13.71 12.09 -17.23
CA GLU A 230 12.50 12.18 -18.07
C GLU A 230 11.41 13.06 -17.43
N ILE A 231 11.19 12.95 -16.12
CA ILE A 231 10.23 13.79 -15.39
C ILE A 231 10.67 15.28 -15.47
N CYS A 232 11.97 15.56 -15.26
CA CYS A 232 12.50 16.92 -15.36
C CYS A 232 12.30 17.49 -16.77
N GLU A 233 12.71 16.77 -17.80
CA GLU A 233 12.61 17.19 -19.19
C GLU A 233 11.15 17.43 -19.62
N ARG A 234 10.25 16.53 -19.29
CA ARG A 234 8.80 16.68 -19.56
C ARG A 234 8.19 17.88 -18.85
N SER A 235 8.79 18.30 -17.73
CA SER A 235 8.34 19.47 -16.96
C SER A 235 9.05 20.76 -17.35
N GLY A 236 9.91 20.73 -18.37
CA GLY A 236 10.65 21.89 -18.86
C GLY A 236 11.87 22.28 -18.01
N LEU A 237 12.33 21.41 -17.12
CA LEU A 237 13.55 21.60 -16.35
C LEU A 237 14.71 20.88 -17.05
N PHE A 238 15.69 21.66 -17.56
CA PHE A 238 16.85 21.13 -18.29
C PHE A 238 18.16 21.27 -17.52
N ASP A 239 18.22 22.19 -16.55
CA ASP A 239 19.39 22.39 -15.67
C ASP A 239 19.27 21.47 -14.44
N TYR A 240 19.52 20.19 -14.65
CA TYR A 240 19.47 19.18 -13.58
C TYR A 240 20.68 18.23 -13.61
N ASP A 241 20.97 17.59 -12.48
CA ASP A 241 22.02 16.60 -12.32
C ASP A 241 21.47 15.39 -11.54
N VAL A 242 21.44 14.23 -12.21
CA VAL A 242 20.96 12.94 -11.68
C VAL A 242 22.09 11.93 -11.48
N SER A 243 23.35 12.36 -11.58
CA SER A 243 24.52 11.47 -11.55
C SER A 243 24.67 10.67 -10.26
N ASP A 244 24.21 11.23 -9.14
CA ASP A 244 24.26 10.57 -7.82
C ASP A 244 23.09 9.58 -7.59
N LEU A 245 22.11 9.51 -8.49
CA LEU A 245 20.94 8.65 -8.29
C LEU A 245 21.22 7.20 -8.67
N HIS A 246 20.89 6.32 -7.75
CA HIS A 246 21.01 4.87 -7.91
C HIS A 246 19.68 4.20 -7.57
N GLY A 247 19.25 3.26 -8.40
CA GLY A 247 18.04 2.51 -8.19
C GLY A 247 17.52 1.89 -9.47
N TYR A 248 16.72 0.86 -9.30
CA TYR A 248 16.06 0.12 -10.37
C TYR A 248 14.56 0.33 -10.29
N VAL A 249 13.99 0.98 -11.29
CA VAL A 249 12.53 1.22 -11.40
C VAL A 249 11.94 0.17 -12.32
N ARG A 250 11.17 -0.78 -11.76
CA ARG A 250 10.50 -1.85 -12.51
C ARG A 250 9.37 -1.32 -13.37
N GLY A 251 8.69 -0.31 -12.89
CA GLY A 251 7.61 0.40 -13.54
C GLY A 251 7.08 1.49 -12.63
N TYR A 252 6.53 2.52 -13.24
CA TYR A 252 5.91 3.63 -12.54
C TYR A 252 4.67 4.08 -13.30
N LYS A 253 3.51 3.87 -12.70
CA LYS A 253 2.21 4.29 -13.24
C LYS A 253 1.85 5.65 -12.67
N THR A 254 1.57 6.62 -13.53
CA THR A 254 1.06 7.93 -13.16
C THR A 254 -0.41 8.04 -13.56
N ASN A 255 -1.20 8.74 -12.76
CA ASN A 255 -2.64 8.92 -13.00
C ASN A 255 -2.92 10.38 -13.35
N GLY A 256 -3.11 10.66 -14.64
CA GLY A 256 -3.47 11.99 -15.13
C GLY A 256 -2.31 13.00 -15.17
N GLU A 257 -2.65 14.29 -15.15
CA GLU A 257 -1.69 15.39 -15.14
C GLU A 257 -1.27 15.70 -13.69
N GLU A 258 0.00 15.51 -13.41
CA GLU A 258 0.61 15.79 -12.11
C GLU A 258 1.80 16.74 -12.27
N SER A 259 2.07 17.53 -11.23
CA SER A 259 3.29 18.35 -11.20
C SER A 259 4.54 17.47 -11.09
N ALA A 260 5.69 17.98 -11.59
CA ALA A 260 6.98 17.29 -11.43
C ALA A 260 7.25 16.88 -9.97
N ARG A 261 6.93 17.76 -9.00
CA ARG A 261 7.06 17.47 -7.57
C ARG A 261 6.19 16.29 -7.15
N GLY A 262 4.94 16.22 -7.63
CA GLY A 262 4.02 15.09 -7.34
C GLY A 262 4.57 13.77 -7.87
N LEU A 263 5.13 13.78 -9.08
CA LEU A 263 5.75 12.61 -9.70
C LEU A 263 7.07 12.19 -9.03
N LEU A 264 7.88 13.15 -8.59
CA LEU A 264 9.17 12.87 -7.94
C LEU A 264 9.04 12.42 -6.49
N GLN A 265 8.01 12.85 -5.77
CA GLN A 265 7.85 12.56 -4.35
C GLN A 265 7.76 11.07 -4.01
N PRO A 266 6.95 10.24 -4.69
CA PRO A 266 6.92 8.78 -4.44
C PRO A 266 8.28 8.11 -4.70
N LEU A 267 9.01 8.55 -5.74
CA LEU A 267 10.34 8.07 -6.04
C LEU A 267 11.34 8.47 -4.94
N ALA A 268 11.32 9.73 -4.50
CA ALA A 268 12.19 10.23 -3.44
C ALA A 268 11.98 9.49 -2.11
N LEU A 269 10.74 9.19 -1.76
CA LEU A 269 10.40 8.41 -0.57
C LEU A 269 10.87 6.95 -0.69
N HIS A 270 10.64 6.33 -1.85
CA HIS A 270 10.99 4.93 -2.05
C HIS A 270 12.51 4.71 -2.16
N PHE A 271 13.21 5.53 -2.93
CA PHE A 271 14.65 5.37 -3.18
C PHE A 271 15.53 6.15 -2.19
N GLY A 272 14.98 7.11 -1.45
CA GLY A 272 15.72 7.89 -0.45
C GLY A 272 16.66 8.92 -1.07
N PHE A 273 16.14 9.87 -1.84
CA PHE A 273 16.92 10.99 -2.39
C PHE A 273 16.23 12.34 -2.10
N ASP A 274 17.00 13.41 -2.26
CA ASP A 274 16.53 14.79 -2.14
C ASP A 274 16.88 15.57 -3.41
N ALA A 275 16.02 16.53 -3.78
CA ALA A 275 16.29 17.49 -4.86
C ALA A 275 16.73 18.82 -4.23
N VAL A 276 17.91 19.27 -4.58
CA VAL A 276 18.55 20.48 -4.00
C VAL A 276 19.05 21.37 -5.13
N GLU A 277 18.67 22.65 -5.11
CA GLU A 277 19.26 23.62 -6.03
C GLU A 277 20.66 24.00 -5.55
N ARG A 278 21.66 23.89 -6.44
CA ARG A 278 23.04 24.31 -6.23
C ARG A 278 23.58 24.98 -7.47
N GLN A 279 23.90 26.26 -7.37
CA GLN A 279 24.50 27.05 -8.47
C GLN A 279 23.67 27.10 -9.76
N GLY A 280 22.34 27.18 -9.62
CA GLY A 280 21.40 27.21 -10.75
C GLY A 280 21.04 25.82 -11.32
N VAL A 281 21.60 24.74 -10.78
CA VAL A 281 21.31 23.36 -11.20
C VAL A 281 20.55 22.64 -10.10
N VAL A 282 19.47 21.94 -10.44
CA VAL A 282 18.77 21.04 -9.51
C VAL A 282 19.50 19.72 -9.44
N ARG A 283 20.18 19.47 -8.32
CA ARG A 283 20.89 18.21 -8.08
C ARG A 283 20.04 17.25 -7.28
N PHE A 284 20.00 16.03 -7.74
CA PHE A 284 19.33 14.93 -7.06
C PHE A 284 20.35 14.12 -6.29
N LEU A 285 20.32 14.23 -4.95
CA LEU A 285 21.32 13.66 -4.05
C LEU A 285 20.79 12.43 -3.36
N GLN A 286 21.44 11.28 -3.48
CA GLN A 286 21.08 10.06 -2.78
C GLN A 286 21.35 10.22 -1.28
N ARG A 287 20.36 9.99 -0.44
CA ARG A 287 20.53 10.00 1.03
C ARG A 287 21.45 8.85 1.44
N GLY A 288 22.31 9.10 2.42
CA GLY A 288 23.27 8.10 2.90
C GLY A 288 24.56 8.01 2.07
N ALA A 289 24.62 8.59 0.85
CA ALA A 289 25.83 8.73 0.07
C ALA A 289 26.59 10.03 0.45
N GLY A 290 27.80 10.17 -0.08
CA GLY A 290 28.64 11.36 0.10
C GLY A 290 29.42 11.39 1.44
N LEU A 291 30.37 12.31 1.50
CA LEU A 291 31.22 12.49 2.67
C LEU A 291 30.46 13.20 3.80
N GLU A 292 30.66 12.70 5.00
CA GLU A 292 30.22 13.35 6.21
C GLU A 292 31.32 14.29 6.70
N ARG A 293 30.97 15.56 6.89
CA ARG A 293 31.92 16.57 7.33
C ARG A 293 31.89 16.72 8.85
N PRO A 294 33.01 16.56 9.57
CA PRO A 294 33.05 16.90 10.97
C PRO A 294 32.83 18.42 11.13
N LEU A 295 31.93 18.80 12.04
CA LEU A 295 31.68 20.19 12.36
C LEU A 295 32.68 20.62 13.43
N ASP A 296 33.50 21.61 13.08
CA ASP A 296 34.39 22.26 14.03
C ASP A 296 33.59 23.25 14.89
N LEU A 297 33.42 22.91 16.15
CA LEU A 297 32.62 23.71 17.10
C LEU A 297 33.27 25.06 17.43
N GLU A 298 34.61 25.17 17.32
CA GLU A 298 35.35 26.43 17.58
C GLU A 298 35.15 27.41 16.42
N SER A 299 34.79 26.95 15.25
CA SER A 299 34.54 27.79 14.07
C SER A 299 33.11 28.29 13.93
N LEU A 300 32.23 28.00 14.86
CA LEU A 300 30.84 28.47 14.83
C LEU A 300 30.75 29.97 15.03
N VAL A 301 29.79 30.60 14.35
CA VAL A 301 29.51 32.04 14.54
C VAL A 301 28.63 32.24 15.74
N ASP A 302 29.08 33.08 16.69
CA ASP A 302 28.23 33.59 17.75
C ASP A 302 27.28 34.64 17.17
N SER A 303 26.01 34.29 17.08
CA SER A 303 24.99 35.10 16.40
C SER A 303 23.87 35.45 17.38
N LYS A 304 23.47 36.72 17.41
CA LYS A 304 22.28 37.21 18.18
C LYS A 304 20.96 36.58 17.70
N ALA A 305 20.98 35.93 16.54
CA ALA A 305 19.81 35.20 16.00
C ALA A 305 19.66 33.78 16.56
N LEU A 306 20.65 33.32 17.34
CA LEU A 306 20.66 32.01 17.98
C LEU A 306 20.80 32.18 19.50
N GLU A 307 20.08 31.38 20.27
CA GLU A 307 20.18 31.40 21.74
C GLU A 307 21.45 30.73 22.28
N ALA A 308 22.03 29.83 21.45
CA ALA A 308 23.28 29.12 21.72
C ALA A 308 24.05 28.89 20.42
N PRO A 309 25.38 28.59 20.48
CA PRO A 309 26.16 28.27 19.29
C PRO A 309 25.57 27.14 18.45
N ILE A 310 24.93 26.18 19.10
CA ILE A 310 24.07 25.17 18.48
C ILE A 310 22.75 25.10 19.27
N GLU A 311 21.64 25.36 18.59
CA GLU A 311 20.30 25.14 19.12
C GLU A 311 19.87 23.70 18.83
N TRP A 312 19.56 22.98 19.89
CA TRP A 312 19.05 21.62 19.83
C TRP A 312 17.56 21.63 20.11
N ARG A 313 16.79 21.06 19.18
CA ARG A 313 15.36 20.91 19.37
C ARG A 313 14.95 19.46 19.17
N ARG A 314 14.05 19.01 20.04
CA ARG A 314 13.42 17.70 19.91
C ARG A 314 11.91 17.88 19.91
N ASP A 315 11.26 17.48 18.84
CA ASP A 315 9.81 17.54 18.71
C ASP A 315 9.12 16.49 19.58
N GLY A 316 7.91 16.83 20.05
CA GLY A 316 7.15 16.00 20.99
C GLY A 316 6.78 14.62 20.45
N ALA A 317 6.42 13.72 21.38
CA ALA A 317 6.09 12.34 21.07
C ALA A 317 4.68 12.15 20.49
N THR A 318 3.79 13.11 20.64
CA THR A 318 2.36 13.02 20.37
C THR A 318 2.00 12.95 18.88
N GLU A 319 2.90 13.33 17.98
CA GLU A 319 2.69 13.30 16.52
C GLU A 319 3.39 12.11 15.83
N ARG A 320 3.53 10.99 16.52
CA ARG A 320 4.25 9.85 15.96
C ARG A 320 3.36 9.01 15.07
N VAL A 321 3.77 8.83 13.82
CA VAL A 321 3.28 7.74 12.97
C VAL A 321 3.96 6.46 13.44
N GLY A 322 3.18 5.53 14.00
CA GLY A 322 3.69 4.24 14.49
C GLY A 322 3.56 3.13 13.46
N ARG A 323 2.59 3.27 12.55
CA ARG A 323 2.32 2.34 11.47
C ARG A 323 2.25 3.05 10.14
N LEU A 324 2.81 2.44 9.12
CA LEU A 324 2.74 2.92 7.75
C LEU A 324 2.12 1.83 6.89
N GLN A 325 1.06 2.17 6.17
CA GLN A 325 0.42 1.33 5.18
C GLN A 325 0.65 1.93 3.80
N GLN A 326 1.20 1.14 2.88
CA GLN A 326 1.45 1.56 1.51
C GLN A 326 0.76 0.65 0.51
N SER A 327 -0.02 1.24 -0.40
CA SER A 327 -0.56 0.57 -1.58
C SER A 327 0.34 0.80 -2.78
N PHE A 328 0.63 -0.26 -3.53
CA PHE A 328 1.52 -0.25 -4.68
C PHE A 328 1.16 -1.34 -5.69
N VAL A 329 1.71 -1.28 -6.90
CA VAL A 329 1.54 -2.31 -7.93
C VAL A 329 2.52 -3.46 -7.66
N LEU A 330 2.01 -4.68 -7.46
CA LEU A 330 2.86 -5.85 -7.18
C LEU A 330 3.63 -6.27 -8.42
N ALA A 331 4.95 -6.34 -8.33
CA ALA A 331 5.85 -6.76 -9.42
C ALA A 331 5.73 -8.24 -9.79
N GLN A 332 5.13 -9.03 -8.93
CA GLN A 332 5.00 -10.47 -9.05
C GLN A 332 3.53 -10.83 -9.27
N GLY A 333 3.26 -11.77 -10.16
CA GLY A 333 1.89 -12.12 -10.53
C GLY A 333 1.36 -11.29 -11.70
N VAL A 334 0.15 -10.77 -11.59
CA VAL A 334 -0.58 -10.07 -12.67
C VAL A 334 -0.61 -8.55 -12.50
N TYR A 335 0.35 -7.98 -11.79
CA TYR A 335 0.46 -6.53 -11.51
C TYR A 335 -0.74 -5.94 -10.75
N ASP A 336 -1.26 -6.68 -9.79
CA ASP A 336 -2.33 -6.24 -8.91
C ASP A 336 -1.88 -5.13 -7.95
N VAL A 337 -2.80 -4.24 -7.61
CA VAL A 337 -2.58 -3.29 -6.51
C VAL A 337 -2.75 -4.02 -5.19
N VAL A 338 -1.72 -3.99 -4.36
CA VAL A 338 -1.69 -4.60 -3.03
C VAL A 338 -1.26 -3.60 -1.98
N SER A 339 -1.58 -3.88 -0.72
CA SER A 339 -1.13 -3.07 0.42
C SER A 339 -0.23 -3.89 1.33
N GLU A 340 0.81 -3.25 1.83
CA GLU A 340 1.66 -3.74 2.91
C GLU A 340 1.61 -2.77 4.10
N GLU A 341 1.75 -3.32 5.28
CA GLU A 341 1.81 -2.54 6.51
C GLU A 341 3.11 -2.86 7.26
N VAL A 342 3.76 -1.82 7.76
CA VAL A 342 4.94 -1.93 8.60
C VAL A 342 4.72 -1.16 9.90
N GLN A 343 5.05 -1.80 11.00
CA GLN A 343 5.00 -1.26 12.34
C GLN A 343 6.35 -1.45 13.02
N LEU A 344 6.78 -0.47 13.80
CA LEU A 344 7.95 -0.62 14.68
C LEU A 344 7.48 -1.12 16.05
N ALA A 345 8.16 -2.12 16.61
CA ALA A 345 7.74 -2.85 17.81
C ALA A 345 7.43 -1.98 19.04
N SER A 346 8.02 -0.78 19.13
CA SER A 346 7.82 0.17 20.24
C SER A 346 6.60 1.09 20.06
N ASP A 347 5.81 0.97 18.98
CA ASP A 347 4.81 1.97 18.58
C ASP A 347 3.43 1.37 18.28
N SER A 348 3.04 0.31 18.97
CA SER A 348 1.79 -0.43 18.74
C SER A 348 0.50 0.40 18.89
N GLU A 349 0.56 1.51 19.62
CA GLU A 349 -0.61 2.36 19.94
C GLU A 349 -0.69 3.66 19.14
N LEU A 350 0.23 3.88 18.18
CA LEU A 350 0.31 5.15 17.45
C LEU A 350 -0.49 5.13 16.14
N SER A 351 -0.74 6.34 15.61
CA SER A 351 -1.53 6.56 14.40
C SER A 351 -0.98 5.81 13.18
N VAL A 352 -1.88 5.45 12.26
CA VAL A 352 -1.56 4.83 10.96
C VAL A 352 -1.48 5.93 9.91
N SER A 353 -0.38 6.02 9.18
CA SER A 353 -0.28 6.82 7.96
C SER A 353 -0.49 5.93 6.75
N GLN A 354 -1.37 6.35 5.84
CA GLN A 354 -1.65 5.63 4.60
C GLN A 354 -1.10 6.40 3.41
N THR A 355 -0.48 5.70 2.48
CA THR A 355 0.03 6.27 1.24
C THR A 355 -0.21 5.31 0.08
N GLU A 356 -0.41 5.86 -1.10
CA GLU A 356 -0.53 5.12 -2.35
C GLU A 356 0.58 5.54 -3.29
N THR A 357 1.13 4.59 -4.03
CA THR A 357 2.14 4.86 -5.05
C THR A 357 1.85 4.04 -6.31
N GLY A 358 2.12 4.63 -7.47
CA GLY A 358 2.07 3.92 -8.76
C GLY A 358 3.33 3.08 -9.05
N LEU A 359 4.28 2.98 -8.12
CA LEU A 359 5.47 2.17 -8.31
C LEU A 359 5.17 0.68 -8.36
N VAL A 360 5.87 -0.02 -9.26
CA VAL A 360 5.85 -1.48 -9.35
C VAL A 360 6.94 -2.03 -8.43
N LEU A 361 6.53 -2.65 -7.32
CA LEU A 361 7.42 -3.09 -6.25
C LEU A 361 7.18 -4.57 -5.89
N THR A 362 8.20 -5.22 -5.35
CA THR A 362 8.01 -6.44 -4.57
C THR A 362 7.55 -6.08 -3.15
N ARG A 363 6.93 -7.02 -2.45
CA ARG A 363 6.52 -6.81 -1.04
C ARG A 363 7.72 -6.52 -0.14
N ALA A 364 8.86 -7.18 -0.39
CA ALA A 364 10.09 -6.97 0.36
C ALA A 364 10.63 -5.54 0.16
N GLU A 365 10.66 -5.04 -1.08
CA GLU A 365 11.09 -3.66 -1.38
C GLU A 365 10.19 -2.63 -0.71
N ALA A 366 8.86 -2.82 -0.79
CA ALA A 366 7.90 -1.94 -0.13
C ALA A 366 8.09 -1.92 1.40
N ARG A 367 8.19 -3.09 2.04
CA ARG A 367 8.43 -3.19 3.50
C ARG A 367 9.75 -2.56 3.92
N GLN A 368 10.81 -2.74 3.14
CA GLN A 368 12.12 -2.16 3.44
C GLN A 368 12.08 -0.63 3.35
N ALA A 369 11.48 -0.07 2.30
CA ALA A 369 11.32 1.37 2.14
C ALA A 369 10.47 1.99 3.26
N MET A 370 9.34 1.37 3.61
CA MET A 370 8.48 1.82 4.71
C MET A 370 9.18 1.77 6.07
N ARG A 371 9.94 0.68 6.35
CA ARG A 371 10.71 0.56 7.60
C ARG A 371 11.76 1.67 7.69
N ARG A 372 12.50 1.93 6.61
CA ARG A 372 13.46 3.03 6.54
C ARG A 372 12.76 4.37 6.82
N TRP A 373 11.66 4.65 6.15
CA TRP A 373 10.90 5.89 6.33
C TRP A 373 10.44 6.09 7.78
N LEU A 374 9.90 5.05 8.44
CA LEU A 374 9.51 5.14 9.86
C LEU A 374 10.70 5.46 10.77
N VAL A 375 11.88 4.88 10.52
CA VAL A 375 13.09 5.16 11.31
C VAL A 375 13.62 6.57 11.02
N GLU A 376 13.64 7.00 9.75
CA GLU A 376 14.00 8.37 9.36
C GLU A 376 13.12 9.42 10.04
N ALA A 377 11.80 9.21 10.00
CA ALA A 377 10.85 10.11 10.65
C ALA A 377 11.06 10.24 12.17
N ARG A 378 11.59 9.19 12.81
CA ARG A 378 11.97 9.23 14.22
C ARG A 378 13.25 10.02 14.47
N LEU A 379 14.27 9.79 13.64
CA LEU A 379 15.54 10.52 13.76
C LEU A 379 15.33 11.99 13.47
N ALA A 380 14.54 12.33 12.45
CA ALA A 380 14.27 13.71 12.02
C ALA A 380 13.59 14.60 13.07
N LYS A 381 13.10 14.04 14.19
CA LYS A 381 12.62 14.81 15.33
C LYS A 381 13.71 15.56 16.09
N ASP A 382 14.93 15.06 16.01
CA ASP A 382 16.09 15.75 16.57
C ASP A 382 16.63 16.69 15.49
N THR A 383 16.44 17.98 15.70
CA THR A 383 16.89 19.03 14.81
C THR A 383 17.96 19.88 15.43
N ILE A 384 18.81 20.45 14.61
CA ILE A 384 19.84 21.40 15.02
C ILE A 384 19.74 22.68 14.20
N ARG A 385 20.16 23.79 14.81
CA ARG A 385 20.36 25.05 14.12
C ARG A 385 21.65 25.70 14.62
N PHE A 386 22.50 26.14 13.67
CA PHE A 386 23.78 26.74 13.96
C PHE A 386 24.21 27.71 12.85
N ALA A 387 25.26 28.50 13.08
CA ALA A 387 25.74 29.45 12.09
C ALA A 387 27.22 29.21 11.74
N LEU A 388 27.53 29.27 10.44
CA LEU A 388 28.87 29.14 9.89
C LEU A 388 29.38 30.44 9.27
N PRO A 389 30.70 30.71 9.36
CA PRO A 389 31.30 31.89 8.73
C PRO A 389 31.32 31.75 7.18
N PRO A 390 31.47 32.86 6.46
CA PRO A 390 31.56 32.84 4.99
C PRO A 390 32.68 31.97 4.40
N SER A 391 33.73 31.69 5.17
CA SER A 391 34.79 30.74 4.80
C SER A 391 34.34 29.28 4.68
N GLN A 392 33.21 28.94 5.25
CA GLN A 392 32.63 27.59 5.19
C GLN A 392 31.37 27.46 4.31
N ARG A 393 31.23 28.34 3.31
CA ARG A 393 30.09 28.35 2.36
C ARG A 393 29.94 27.07 1.51
N GLN A 394 30.91 26.19 1.60
CA GLN A 394 30.84 24.87 0.93
C GLN A 394 29.83 23.92 1.54
N VAL A 395 29.32 24.19 2.75
CA VAL A 395 28.25 23.38 3.36
C VAL A 395 26.91 23.87 2.81
N SER A 396 26.19 22.98 2.16
CA SER A 396 24.92 23.26 1.46
C SER A 396 23.81 22.34 1.94
N ALA A 397 22.57 22.65 1.54
CA ALA A 397 21.46 21.72 1.73
C ALA A 397 21.77 20.34 1.10
N GLY A 398 21.38 19.27 1.75
CA GLY A 398 21.69 17.90 1.38
C GLY A 398 23.01 17.36 1.93
N ASP A 399 23.94 18.23 2.38
CA ASP A 399 25.21 17.78 2.98
C ASP A 399 24.96 17.19 4.39
N ARG A 400 25.86 16.30 4.81
CA ARG A 400 25.85 15.76 6.16
C ARG A 400 26.97 16.33 6.99
N VAL A 401 26.64 16.71 8.21
CA VAL A 401 27.62 17.16 9.21
C VAL A 401 27.59 16.23 10.42
N ARG A 402 28.76 15.97 10.97
CA ARG A 402 28.93 15.19 12.20
C ARG A 402 29.30 16.12 13.32
N ILE A 403 28.57 16.00 14.42
CA ILE A 403 28.78 16.79 15.62
C ILE A 403 29.23 15.87 16.76
N GLU A 404 30.32 16.24 17.39
CA GLU A 404 30.88 15.51 18.54
C GLU A 404 30.81 16.39 19.79
N VAL A 405 29.91 16.06 20.71
CA VAL A 405 29.72 16.79 21.98
C VAL A 405 29.57 15.81 23.14
N GLY A 406 30.35 16.00 24.17
CA GLY A 406 30.22 15.21 25.43
C GLY A 406 30.41 13.71 25.25
N GLY A 407 31.24 13.29 24.29
CA GLY A 407 31.52 11.88 23.98
C GLY A 407 30.44 11.20 23.13
N ARG A 408 29.47 11.94 22.64
CA ARG A 408 28.48 11.48 21.63
C ARG A 408 28.84 12.03 20.27
N SER A 409 28.67 11.21 19.25
CA SER A 409 28.87 11.56 17.85
C SER A 409 27.56 11.32 17.12
N ASP A 410 26.90 12.38 16.69
CA ASP A 410 25.64 12.35 15.98
C ASP A 410 25.76 13.01 14.60
N SER A 411 25.10 12.47 13.60
CA SER A 411 25.09 12.95 12.21
C SER A 411 23.80 13.69 11.91
N TYR A 412 23.90 14.80 11.19
CA TYR A 412 22.76 15.63 10.77
C TYR A 412 22.84 15.91 9.28
N ARG A 413 21.73 15.78 8.58
CA ARG A 413 21.56 16.25 7.21
C ARG A 413 21.08 17.69 7.23
N ILE A 414 21.69 18.55 6.44
CA ILE A 414 21.30 19.95 6.33
C ILE A 414 20.11 20.05 5.37
N ASP A 415 18.97 20.49 5.87
CA ASP A 415 17.74 20.63 5.09
C ASP A 415 17.51 22.09 4.64
N ARG A 416 18.05 23.06 5.37
CA ARG A 416 17.88 24.47 5.06
C ARG A 416 19.15 25.25 5.31
N VAL A 417 19.46 26.17 4.37
CA VAL A 417 20.55 27.10 4.45
C VAL A 417 20.03 28.51 4.19
N GLU A 418 20.25 29.43 5.13
CA GLU A 418 19.90 30.84 5.02
C GLU A 418 21.20 31.64 4.88
N LEU A 419 21.32 32.38 3.78
CA LEU A 419 22.48 33.20 3.48
C LEU A 419 22.27 34.65 3.91
N GLY A 420 23.20 35.15 4.69
CA GLY A 420 23.25 36.54 5.15
C GLY A 420 24.69 36.99 5.30
N SER A 421 25.00 37.77 6.34
CA SER A 421 26.38 38.09 6.73
C SER A 421 27.19 36.86 7.12
N PHE A 422 26.52 35.84 7.57
CA PHE A 422 26.97 34.47 7.81
C PHE A 422 25.91 33.51 7.29
N GLN A 423 26.18 32.24 7.36
CA GLN A 423 25.31 31.18 6.87
C GLN A 423 24.62 30.50 8.07
N THR A 424 23.28 30.58 8.16
CA THR A 424 22.52 29.84 9.17
C THR A 424 22.01 28.53 8.58
N LEU A 425 22.29 27.43 9.25
CA LEU A 425 21.97 26.08 8.79
C LEU A 425 20.99 25.41 9.76
N THR A 426 20.00 24.76 9.20
CA THR A 426 19.09 23.89 9.95
C THR A 426 19.25 22.47 9.44
N GLY A 427 19.49 21.53 10.34
CA GLY A 427 19.69 20.13 10.01
C GLY A 427 18.80 19.23 10.84
N VAL A 428 18.50 18.05 10.28
CA VAL A 428 17.77 16.95 10.93
C VAL A 428 18.70 15.78 11.16
N ARG A 429 18.51 15.10 12.30
CA ARG A 429 19.32 13.92 12.62
C ARG A 429 19.12 12.84 11.57
N SER A 430 20.21 12.24 11.12
CA SER A 430 20.24 11.22 10.08
C SER A 430 21.24 10.11 10.43
N ASP A 431 21.04 8.92 9.87
CA ASP A 431 21.96 7.80 9.98
C ASP A 431 22.17 7.14 8.61
N ALA A 432 23.39 7.22 8.09
CA ALA A 432 23.74 6.63 6.79
C ALA A 432 23.55 5.11 6.76
N LYS A 433 23.58 4.43 7.92
CA LYS A 433 23.38 2.98 7.99
C LYS A 433 22.00 2.52 7.55
N LEU A 434 20.99 3.41 7.56
CA LEU A 434 19.64 3.10 7.09
C LEU A 434 19.58 2.83 5.58
N TYR A 435 20.58 3.26 4.84
CA TYR A 435 20.68 3.11 3.39
C TYR A 435 21.65 2.00 2.97
N GLN A 436 22.27 1.33 3.95
CA GLN A 436 23.13 0.19 3.66
C GLN A 436 22.30 -1.04 3.28
N PRO A 437 22.85 -1.92 2.43
CA PRO A 437 22.22 -3.18 2.08
C PRO A 437 21.78 -3.99 3.29
N GLN A 438 20.57 -4.56 3.24
CA GLN A 438 20.00 -5.41 4.29
C GLN A 438 19.92 -6.86 3.81
N PRO A 439 20.01 -7.86 4.72
CA PRO A 439 19.81 -9.25 4.35
C PRO A 439 18.47 -9.46 3.64
N TYR A 440 18.49 -10.27 2.59
CA TYR A 440 17.29 -10.58 1.82
C TYR A 440 16.26 -11.35 2.64
N GLN A 441 15.01 -10.88 2.58
CA GLN A 441 13.86 -11.62 3.08
C GLN A 441 13.03 -12.10 1.88
N ALA A 442 12.90 -13.41 1.74
CA ALA A 442 12.15 -14.00 0.63
C ALA A 442 10.67 -13.62 0.71
N ASP A 443 10.12 -13.15 -0.39
CA ASP A 443 8.69 -13.06 -0.59
C ASP A 443 8.21 -14.43 -1.11
N ARG A 444 7.40 -15.13 -0.32
CA ARG A 444 6.73 -16.33 -0.82
C ARG A 444 5.67 -15.91 -1.82
N LEU A 445 5.94 -16.18 -3.07
CA LEU A 445 4.98 -16.06 -4.15
C LEU A 445 3.95 -17.17 -4.00
N ARG A 446 2.69 -16.81 -3.85
CA ARG A 446 1.59 -17.75 -4.03
C ARG A 446 1.01 -17.50 -5.40
N LEU A 447 1.15 -18.48 -6.30
CA LEU A 447 0.29 -18.52 -7.48
C LEU A 447 -1.12 -18.81 -6.99
N ASP A 448 -2.04 -17.92 -7.28
CA ASP A 448 -3.44 -18.23 -7.10
C ASP A 448 -3.77 -19.44 -7.99
N ARG A 449 -4.29 -20.51 -7.38
CA ARG A 449 -4.78 -21.65 -8.16
C ARG A 449 -5.83 -21.12 -9.11
N PHE A 450 -5.74 -21.51 -10.38
CA PHE A 450 -6.82 -21.25 -11.32
C PHE A 450 -8.09 -21.86 -10.77
N VAL A 451 -8.98 -21.00 -10.35
CA VAL A 451 -10.33 -21.35 -9.93
C VAL A 451 -11.24 -20.91 -11.06
N PRO A 452 -11.98 -21.83 -11.69
CA PRO A 452 -12.93 -21.44 -12.71
C PRO A 452 -13.88 -20.39 -12.12
N PRO A 453 -14.02 -19.23 -12.74
CA PRO A 453 -14.88 -18.19 -12.20
C PRO A 453 -16.32 -18.68 -12.17
N LEU A 454 -17.02 -18.46 -11.05
CA LEU A 454 -18.43 -18.67 -10.89
C LEU A 454 -19.13 -17.32 -10.77
N PRO A 455 -20.43 -17.25 -11.10
CA PRO A 455 -21.21 -16.05 -10.88
C PRO A 455 -21.12 -15.59 -9.41
N VAL A 456 -20.94 -14.31 -9.21
CA VAL A 456 -20.86 -13.71 -7.88
C VAL A 456 -22.27 -13.37 -7.43
N PHE A 457 -22.70 -13.89 -6.29
CA PHE A 457 -23.91 -13.42 -5.64
C PHE A 457 -23.61 -12.10 -4.91
N ALA A 458 -24.40 -11.07 -5.18
CA ALA A 458 -24.26 -9.78 -4.52
C ALA A 458 -25.63 -9.24 -4.10
N THR A 459 -25.65 -8.54 -2.98
CA THR A 459 -26.83 -7.82 -2.49
C THR A 459 -26.44 -6.45 -1.95
N PHE A 460 -27.33 -5.48 -2.09
CA PHE A 460 -27.10 -4.11 -1.66
C PHE A 460 -27.87 -3.85 -0.36
N LEU A 461 -27.23 -3.07 0.53
CA LEU A 461 -27.81 -2.75 1.83
C LEU A 461 -27.74 -1.23 2.03
N ASP A 462 -28.89 -0.57 1.99
CA ASP A 462 -29.07 0.84 2.34
C ASP A 462 -29.41 0.93 3.85
N LEU A 463 -28.38 0.73 4.68
CA LEU A 463 -28.51 0.62 6.13
C LEU A 463 -28.57 2.00 6.81
N PRO A 464 -29.13 2.08 8.04
CA PRO A 464 -28.85 3.19 8.94
C PRO A 464 -27.36 3.24 9.30
N SER A 465 -26.90 4.35 9.93
CA SER A 465 -25.54 4.47 10.43
C SER A 465 -25.24 3.38 11.48
N LEU A 466 -24.10 2.72 11.33
CA LEU A 466 -23.66 1.63 12.22
C LEU A 466 -22.59 2.11 13.23
N SER A 467 -21.64 2.95 12.79
CA SER A 467 -20.52 3.46 13.59
C SER A 467 -20.48 5.00 13.66
N GLY A 468 -21.14 5.69 12.74
CA GLY A 468 -21.08 7.14 12.61
C GLY A 468 -20.04 7.65 11.61
N ASP A 469 -19.11 6.78 11.18
CA ASP A 469 -18.03 7.12 10.25
C ASP A 469 -18.38 6.84 8.77
N GLU A 470 -19.58 6.33 8.52
CA GLU A 470 -20.02 5.97 7.18
C GLU A 470 -20.22 7.18 6.28
N GLN A 471 -19.95 6.98 4.98
CA GLN A 471 -20.31 7.96 3.96
C GLN A 471 -21.84 8.05 3.83
N PRO A 472 -22.46 9.22 4.14
CA PRO A 472 -23.92 9.32 4.29
C PRO A 472 -24.76 8.98 3.06
N GLN A 473 -24.14 8.86 1.88
CA GLN A 473 -24.84 8.64 0.62
C GLN A 473 -24.36 7.38 -0.13
N ALA A 474 -23.59 6.54 0.55
CA ALA A 474 -22.97 5.36 -0.05
C ALA A 474 -23.56 4.09 0.60
N PRO A 475 -24.43 3.33 -0.10
CA PRO A 475 -24.92 2.05 0.39
C PRO A 475 -23.81 1.03 0.46
N TYR A 476 -24.01 -0.02 1.25
CA TYR A 476 -23.12 -1.16 1.31
C TYR A 476 -23.43 -2.15 0.18
N VAL A 477 -22.39 -2.88 -0.24
CA VAL A 477 -22.52 -4.00 -1.18
C VAL A 477 -21.87 -5.25 -0.60
N ALA A 478 -22.66 -6.26 -0.32
CA ALA A 478 -22.19 -7.57 0.13
C ALA A 478 -22.08 -8.51 -1.08
N ALA A 479 -20.91 -9.14 -1.24
CA ALA A 479 -20.67 -10.09 -2.31
C ALA A 479 -20.09 -11.40 -1.77
N SER A 480 -20.54 -12.52 -2.33
CA SER A 480 -20.09 -13.86 -1.98
C SER A 480 -20.03 -14.76 -3.21
N ALA A 481 -19.05 -15.65 -3.25
CA ALA A 481 -18.92 -16.69 -4.26
C ALA A 481 -18.11 -17.86 -3.67
N GLU A 482 -18.38 -19.07 -4.11
CA GLU A 482 -17.62 -20.23 -3.69
C GLU A 482 -17.25 -21.06 -4.93
N PRO A 483 -15.98 -21.09 -5.29
CA PRO A 483 -14.84 -20.42 -4.66
C PRO A 483 -14.81 -18.89 -4.90
N TRP A 484 -14.20 -18.14 -3.98
CA TRP A 484 -14.02 -16.70 -4.12
C TRP A 484 -13.04 -16.36 -5.24
N PRO A 485 -13.38 -15.46 -6.20
CA PRO A 485 -12.54 -15.16 -7.36
C PRO A 485 -11.35 -14.20 -7.07
N GLY A 486 -11.00 -14.00 -5.81
CA GLY A 486 -9.95 -13.07 -5.38
C GLY A 486 -10.44 -11.63 -5.27
N ARG A 487 -10.99 -11.06 -6.34
CA ARG A 487 -11.56 -9.69 -6.35
C ARG A 487 -12.82 -9.66 -7.21
N VAL A 488 -13.78 -8.86 -6.79
CA VAL A 488 -15.04 -8.64 -7.49
C VAL A 488 -15.17 -7.18 -7.87
N ALA A 489 -15.41 -6.90 -9.15
CA ALA A 489 -15.68 -5.57 -9.66
C ALA A 489 -17.19 -5.28 -9.64
N VAL A 490 -17.55 -4.10 -9.17
CA VAL A 490 -18.91 -3.56 -9.19
C VAL A 490 -18.90 -2.34 -10.11
N TYR A 491 -19.53 -2.45 -11.25
CA TYR A 491 -19.77 -1.35 -12.17
C TYR A 491 -21.16 -0.78 -11.95
N ALA A 492 -21.32 0.53 -12.11
CA ALA A 492 -22.59 1.21 -11.88
C ALA A 492 -22.86 2.27 -12.95
N SER A 493 -24.13 2.45 -13.29
CA SER A 493 -24.62 3.48 -14.20
C SER A 493 -26.01 3.95 -13.82
N TYR A 494 -26.40 5.15 -14.27
CA TYR A 494 -27.77 5.64 -14.28
C TYR A 494 -28.50 5.35 -15.61
N SER A 495 -27.78 4.79 -16.58
CA SER A 495 -28.30 4.31 -17.87
C SER A 495 -27.83 2.86 -18.08
N LEU A 496 -28.34 2.18 -19.11
CA LEU A 496 -27.91 0.81 -19.42
C LEU A 496 -26.59 0.72 -20.19
N ASP A 497 -26.03 1.86 -20.61
CA ASP A 497 -24.93 1.89 -21.57
C ASP A 497 -23.62 2.49 -21.02
N ASP A 498 -23.65 3.33 -19.99
CA ASP A 498 -22.49 4.09 -19.51
C ASP A 498 -22.06 3.64 -18.11
N TYR A 499 -21.51 2.43 -18.04
CA TYR A 499 -21.05 1.85 -16.78
C TYR A 499 -19.63 2.28 -16.43
N ALA A 500 -19.46 2.82 -15.22
CA ALA A 500 -18.17 3.12 -14.62
C ALA A 500 -17.88 2.16 -13.45
N LEU A 501 -16.61 1.86 -13.24
CA LEU A 501 -16.17 1.08 -12.08
C LEU A 501 -16.51 1.86 -10.79
N ALA A 502 -17.37 1.27 -9.96
CA ALA A 502 -17.88 1.88 -8.75
C ALA A 502 -17.13 1.42 -7.50
N GLN A 503 -16.78 0.13 -7.44
CA GLN A 503 -16.10 -0.46 -6.30
C GLN A 503 -15.36 -1.73 -6.71
N VAL A 504 -14.24 -2.02 -6.03
CA VAL A 504 -13.59 -3.33 -6.09
C VAL A 504 -13.66 -3.96 -4.71
N ILE A 505 -14.31 -5.12 -4.61
CA ILE A 505 -14.46 -5.88 -3.38
C ILE A 505 -13.33 -6.90 -3.31
N THR A 506 -12.48 -6.77 -2.30
CA THR A 506 -11.29 -7.64 -2.13
C THR A 506 -11.52 -8.81 -1.17
N ARG A 507 -12.55 -8.72 -0.34
CA ARG A 507 -12.91 -9.75 0.63
C ARG A 507 -14.35 -10.16 0.46
N GLN A 508 -14.60 -11.47 0.57
CA GLN A 508 -15.94 -12.03 0.57
C GLN A 508 -16.74 -11.56 1.79
N SER A 509 -18.02 -11.23 1.57
CA SER A 509 -18.99 -11.00 2.64
C SER A 509 -19.61 -12.32 3.07
N TYR A 510 -19.96 -12.41 4.32
CA TYR A 510 -20.64 -13.61 4.85
C TYR A 510 -22.14 -13.43 4.75
N ILE A 511 -22.74 -14.15 3.80
CA ILE A 511 -24.15 -14.10 3.47
C ILE A 511 -24.77 -15.47 3.76
N GLY A 512 -25.83 -15.47 4.55
CA GLY A 512 -26.61 -16.64 4.92
C GLY A 512 -28.11 -16.45 4.65
N ARG A 513 -28.89 -17.39 5.14
CA ARG A 513 -30.35 -17.35 5.01
C ARG A 513 -31.02 -17.83 6.30
N LEU A 514 -32.24 -17.35 6.54
CA LEU A 514 -33.09 -17.88 7.59
C LEU A 514 -33.62 -19.28 7.20
N CYS A 515 -33.46 -20.24 8.09
CA CYS A 515 -34.08 -21.59 7.94
C CYS A 515 -35.43 -21.68 8.60
N SER A 516 -35.75 -20.79 9.55
CA SER A 516 -37.04 -20.67 10.21
C SER A 516 -37.54 -19.23 10.09
N PRO A 517 -38.87 -19.01 10.12
CA PRO A 517 -39.40 -17.66 10.17
C PRO A 517 -38.99 -16.97 11.48
N LEU A 518 -38.86 -15.63 11.41
CA LEU A 518 -38.51 -14.79 12.56
C LEU A 518 -39.62 -13.79 12.80
N PRO A 519 -40.51 -14.02 13.82
CA PRO A 519 -41.58 -13.08 14.16
C PRO A 519 -41.05 -11.76 14.69
N ALA A 520 -41.85 -10.72 14.67
CA ALA A 520 -41.55 -9.45 15.30
C ALA A 520 -41.19 -9.66 16.78
N GLY A 521 -40.20 -8.94 17.25
CA GLY A 521 -39.67 -9.08 18.61
C GLY A 521 -39.78 -7.78 19.43
N PRO A 522 -39.55 -7.86 20.75
CA PRO A 522 -39.58 -6.71 21.61
C PRO A 522 -38.41 -5.73 21.26
N LEU A 523 -38.72 -4.45 21.31
CA LEU A 523 -37.71 -3.40 21.08
C LEU A 523 -37.01 -3.02 22.39
N GLY A 524 -35.71 -2.86 22.35
CA GLY A 524 -34.91 -2.44 23.51
C GLY A 524 -34.75 -3.47 24.62
N LEU A 525 -35.23 -4.70 24.41
CA LEU A 525 -35.13 -5.82 25.33
C LEU A 525 -34.49 -7.03 24.68
N ILE A 526 -33.72 -7.78 25.45
CA ILE A 526 -33.14 -9.05 24.98
C ILE A 526 -34.26 -10.09 24.88
N ASP A 527 -34.62 -10.49 23.68
CA ASP A 527 -35.52 -11.58 23.42
C ASP A 527 -34.84 -12.93 23.68
N ARG A 528 -35.20 -13.56 24.79
CA ARG A 528 -34.67 -14.85 25.21
C ARG A 528 -35.54 -16.03 24.79
N GLY A 529 -36.77 -15.76 24.32
CA GLY A 529 -37.74 -16.77 23.94
C GLY A 529 -37.57 -17.27 22.52
N THR A 530 -37.23 -16.38 21.61
CA THR A 530 -37.09 -16.72 20.19
C THR A 530 -35.80 -17.49 19.92
N GLN A 531 -35.94 -18.58 19.16
CA GLN A 531 -34.85 -19.41 18.67
C GLN A 531 -34.84 -19.35 17.14
N LEU A 532 -33.82 -18.72 16.56
CA LEU A 532 -33.72 -18.50 15.13
C LEU A 532 -32.73 -19.52 14.49
N LEU A 533 -33.22 -20.31 13.55
CA LEU A 533 -32.38 -21.19 12.75
C LEU A 533 -31.87 -20.44 11.51
N VAL A 534 -30.54 -20.42 11.32
CA VAL A 534 -29.90 -19.77 10.19
C VAL A 534 -28.89 -20.70 9.52
N GLU A 535 -28.81 -20.62 8.21
CA GLU A 535 -27.75 -21.24 7.41
C GLU A 535 -26.66 -20.21 7.13
N MET A 536 -25.43 -20.53 7.55
CA MET A 536 -24.23 -19.72 7.30
C MET A 536 -23.09 -20.65 6.90
N PRO A 537 -22.94 -20.95 5.60
CA PRO A 537 -21.99 -21.98 5.15
C PRO A 537 -20.53 -21.56 5.26
N SER A 538 -20.25 -20.25 5.14
CA SER A 538 -18.87 -19.74 4.97
C SER A 538 -18.25 -19.15 6.24
N LEU A 539 -19.03 -19.00 7.35
CA LEU A 539 -18.55 -18.39 8.60
C LEU A 539 -19.03 -19.18 9.81
N PRO A 540 -18.16 -19.64 10.70
CA PRO A 540 -18.59 -20.17 11.99
C PRO A 540 -19.12 -19.05 12.90
N LEU A 541 -20.38 -19.16 13.31
CA LEU A 541 -20.99 -18.26 14.29
C LEU A 541 -20.69 -18.75 15.71
N SER A 542 -20.40 -17.85 16.63
CA SER A 542 -20.06 -18.17 18.01
C SER A 542 -20.82 -17.34 19.03
N SER A 543 -21.06 -17.94 20.21
CA SER A 543 -21.63 -17.23 21.35
C SER A 543 -20.62 -16.23 21.93
N ILE A 544 -21.12 -15.12 22.45
CA ILE A 544 -20.31 -14.07 23.07
C ILE A 544 -20.78 -13.77 24.50
N LYS A 545 -19.89 -13.19 25.30
CA LYS A 545 -20.22 -12.73 26.66
C LYS A 545 -21.15 -11.52 26.59
N LEU A 546 -21.87 -11.28 27.69
CA LEU A 546 -22.84 -10.18 27.77
C LEU A 546 -22.17 -8.80 27.52
N GLU A 547 -20.95 -8.60 28.02
CA GLU A 547 -20.22 -7.34 27.82
C GLU A 547 -19.94 -7.08 26.33
N ALA A 548 -19.47 -8.09 25.61
CA ALA A 548 -19.19 -7.99 24.17
C ALA A 548 -20.49 -7.80 23.35
N PHE A 549 -21.59 -8.46 23.79
CA PHE A 549 -22.90 -8.30 23.20
C PHE A 549 -23.43 -6.86 23.39
N LEU A 550 -23.33 -6.31 24.59
CA LEU A 550 -23.73 -4.92 24.87
C LEU A 550 -22.79 -3.90 24.18
N ALA A 551 -21.56 -4.28 23.91
CA ALA A 551 -20.62 -3.50 23.10
C ALA A 551 -20.88 -3.59 21.57
N GLY A 552 -21.93 -4.29 21.15
CA GLY A 552 -22.39 -4.31 19.77
C GLY A 552 -21.74 -5.37 18.85
N GLN A 553 -21.12 -6.42 19.40
CA GLN A 553 -20.65 -7.57 18.61
C GLN A 553 -21.78 -8.51 18.18
N ASN A 554 -21.55 -9.34 17.16
CA ASN A 554 -22.52 -10.27 16.57
C ASN A 554 -23.73 -9.55 15.93
N LYS A 555 -23.52 -8.40 15.30
CA LYS A 555 -24.56 -7.73 14.49
C LYS A 555 -24.72 -8.39 13.13
N MET A 556 -25.93 -8.45 12.66
CA MET A 556 -26.31 -8.93 11.34
C MET A 556 -27.49 -8.13 10.78
N ALA A 557 -27.57 -8.03 9.46
CA ALA A 557 -28.72 -7.48 8.75
C ALA A 557 -29.59 -8.64 8.21
N ILE A 558 -30.90 -8.58 8.44
CA ILE A 558 -31.88 -9.54 7.90
C ILE A 558 -32.80 -8.78 6.96
N GLY A 559 -33.00 -9.30 5.73
CA GLY A 559 -33.80 -8.61 4.72
C GLY A 559 -34.31 -9.52 3.61
N ASP A 560 -35.12 -8.96 2.74
CA ASP A 560 -35.73 -9.64 1.58
C ASP A 560 -34.86 -9.59 0.32
N GLY A 561 -33.70 -8.92 0.39
CA GLY A 561 -32.78 -8.70 -0.75
C GLY A 561 -32.98 -7.40 -1.52
N SER A 562 -34.05 -6.63 -1.24
CA SER A 562 -34.18 -5.26 -1.72
C SER A 562 -33.25 -4.33 -0.93
N ALA A 563 -32.70 -3.28 -1.60
CA ALA A 563 -31.66 -2.45 -0.99
C ALA A 563 -32.09 -1.79 0.33
N GLY A 564 -33.33 -1.32 0.44
CA GLY A 564 -33.82 -0.54 1.59
C GLY A 564 -34.51 -1.32 2.70
N ASN A 565 -34.69 -2.64 2.57
CA ASN A 565 -35.50 -3.43 3.47
C ASN A 565 -34.68 -4.41 4.32
N TRP A 566 -33.92 -3.84 5.28
CA TRP A 566 -33.00 -4.56 6.16
C TRP A 566 -33.19 -4.20 7.62
N GLU A 567 -33.52 -5.18 8.47
CA GLU A 567 -33.50 -5.05 9.92
C GLU A 567 -32.14 -5.39 10.48
N ILE A 568 -31.63 -4.59 11.41
CA ILE A 568 -30.39 -4.88 12.14
C ILE A 568 -30.74 -5.64 13.42
N VAL A 569 -30.22 -6.84 13.51
CA VAL A 569 -30.45 -7.78 14.62
C VAL A 569 -29.08 -8.15 15.21
N GLN A 570 -29.05 -8.42 16.51
CA GLN A 570 -27.87 -8.89 17.22
C GLN A 570 -28.23 -10.18 17.99
N PHE A 571 -27.27 -11.12 18.09
CA PHE A 571 -27.48 -12.36 18.83
C PHE A 571 -26.38 -12.58 19.88
N GLN A 572 -26.74 -13.15 21.03
CA GLN A 572 -25.79 -13.48 22.10
C GLN A 572 -25.27 -14.90 21.98
N PHE A 573 -26.11 -15.84 21.66
CA PHE A 573 -25.79 -17.27 21.66
C PHE A 573 -25.94 -17.87 20.26
N ALA A 574 -25.00 -18.74 19.90
CA ALA A 574 -25.02 -19.53 18.67
C ALA A 574 -24.71 -20.99 19.00
N ALA A 575 -25.56 -21.91 18.61
CA ALA A 575 -25.35 -23.34 18.76
C ALA A 575 -25.35 -24.01 17.38
N LEU A 576 -24.28 -24.69 17.04
CA LEU A 576 -24.18 -25.46 15.79
C LEU A 576 -25.16 -26.65 15.87
N ARG A 577 -26.11 -26.78 14.95
CA ARG A 577 -27.05 -27.87 14.84
C ARG A 577 -26.67 -28.92 13.82
N GLN A 578 -26.18 -28.45 12.66
CA GLN A 578 -25.60 -29.29 11.62
C GLN A 578 -24.60 -28.44 10.83
N ARG A 579 -23.84 -29.02 9.92
CA ARG A 579 -22.83 -28.33 9.14
C ARG A 579 -23.41 -27.07 8.49
N GLY A 580 -22.91 -25.89 8.90
CA GLY A 580 -23.32 -24.59 8.37
C GLY A 580 -24.69 -24.08 8.89
N VAL A 581 -25.39 -24.82 9.76
CA VAL A 581 -26.68 -24.39 10.32
C VAL A 581 -26.57 -24.16 11.82
N TYR A 582 -26.92 -22.96 12.23
CA TYR A 582 -26.83 -22.50 13.61
C TYR A 582 -28.20 -22.15 14.18
N GLN A 583 -28.37 -22.40 15.45
CA GLN A 583 -29.49 -21.87 16.23
C GLN A 583 -28.99 -20.67 17.04
N LEU A 584 -29.59 -19.52 16.78
CA LEU A 584 -29.27 -18.25 17.44
C LEU A 584 -30.36 -17.96 18.50
N SER A 585 -29.94 -17.34 19.62
CA SER A 585 -30.86 -16.91 20.69
C SER A 585 -30.28 -15.75 21.49
N GLY A 586 -31.09 -15.12 22.35
CA GLY A 586 -30.72 -13.88 23.02
C GLY A 586 -30.62 -12.73 21.99
N LEU A 587 -31.74 -12.42 21.34
CA LEU A 587 -31.77 -11.48 20.23
C LEU A 587 -32.05 -10.06 20.69
N LEU A 588 -31.36 -9.05 20.10
CA LEU A 588 -31.81 -7.67 20.12
C LEU A 588 -32.28 -7.29 18.71
N ARG A 589 -33.47 -6.72 18.64
CA ARG A 589 -34.21 -6.48 17.41
C ARG A 589 -34.32 -5.00 17.09
N GLY A 590 -34.44 -4.68 15.82
CA GLY A 590 -34.70 -3.33 15.34
C GLY A 590 -33.63 -2.31 15.71
N LEU A 591 -32.37 -2.70 15.79
CA LEU A 591 -31.25 -1.81 16.16
C LEU A 591 -31.04 -0.70 15.13
N HIS A 592 -30.42 0.39 15.57
CA HIS A 592 -30.10 1.57 14.75
C HIS A 592 -31.34 2.15 14.02
N GLY A 593 -32.54 2.07 14.62
CA GLY A 593 -33.78 2.58 14.02
C GLY A 593 -34.36 1.72 12.90
N SER A 594 -33.83 0.50 12.70
CA SER A 594 -34.38 -0.47 11.75
C SER A 594 -35.68 -1.14 12.24
N ASP A 595 -36.12 -0.84 13.47
CA ASP A 595 -37.45 -1.24 14.00
C ASP A 595 -38.59 -0.79 13.10
N ALA A 596 -38.40 0.27 12.33
CA ALA A 596 -39.37 0.75 11.37
C ALA A 596 -39.54 -0.15 10.12
N ILE A 597 -38.57 -1.03 9.88
CA ILE A 597 -38.55 -1.97 8.74
C ILE A 597 -39.00 -3.36 9.20
N MET A 598 -38.87 -3.68 10.49
CA MET A 598 -39.22 -4.98 11.03
C MET A 598 -40.69 -5.33 10.69
N PRO A 599 -40.93 -6.40 9.90
CA PRO A 599 -42.27 -6.87 9.58
C PRO A 599 -42.87 -7.66 10.75
N ASP A 600 -44.13 -8.03 10.65
CA ASP A 600 -44.74 -8.96 11.61
C ASP A 600 -43.96 -10.29 11.67
N GLU A 601 -43.41 -10.72 10.54
CA GLU A 601 -42.58 -11.91 10.43
C GLU A 601 -41.62 -11.82 9.23
N TRP A 602 -40.30 -12.06 9.44
CA TRP A 602 -39.40 -12.39 8.38
C TRP A 602 -39.57 -13.85 7.96
N PRO A 603 -39.90 -14.15 6.70
CA PRO A 603 -40.10 -15.52 6.25
C PRO A 603 -38.79 -16.32 6.21
N SER A 604 -38.92 -17.64 6.30
CA SER A 604 -37.79 -18.54 5.96
C SER A 604 -37.29 -18.24 4.56
N GLY A 605 -35.94 -18.27 4.36
CA GLY A 605 -35.27 -17.90 3.13
C GLY A 605 -34.85 -16.43 3.06
N SER A 606 -35.28 -15.56 4.00
CA SER A 606 -34.78 -14.18 4.09
C SER A 606 -33.27 -14.17 4.19
N LEU A 607 -32.63 -13.21 3.52
CA LEU A 607 -31.17 -13.07 3.52
C LEU A 607 -30.67 -12.60 4.89
N LEU A 608 -29.48 -13.05 5.22
CA LEU A 608 -28.74 -12.65 6.41
C LEU A 608 -27.33 -12.23 6.00
N VAL A 609 -26.88 -11.06 6.42
CA VAL A 609 -25.52 -10.54 6.18
C VAL A 609 -24.90 -10.16 7.52
N THR A 610 -23.70 -10.68 7.83
CA THR A 610 -22.99 -10.28 9.07
C THR A 610 -22.40 -8.87 8.93
N LEU A 611 -22.42 -8.10 10.02
CA LEU A 611 -21.98 -6.70 10.05
C LEU A 611 -20.75 -6.45 10.94
N ASP A 612 -20.23 -7.42 11.66
CA ASP A 612 -19.00 -7.27 12.46
C ASP A 612 -17.77 -7.01 11.58
N GLN A 613 -17.80 -7.52 10.35
CA GLN A 613 -16.95 -7.11 9.25
C GLN A 613 -17.87 -6.56 8.16
N ALA A 614 -18.25 -5.28 8.32
CA ALA A 614 -19.20 -4.66 7.42
C ALA A 614 -18.76 -4.77 5.96
N PRO A 615 -19.70 -5.07 5.04
CA PRO A 615 -19.42 -4.97 3.60
C PRO A 615 -18.91 -3.58 3.22
N PRO A 616 -18.13 -3.43 2.13
CA PRO A 616 -17.68 -2.12 1.69
C PRO A 616 -18.85 -1.24 1.23
N GLN A 617 -18.72 0.07 1.43
CA GLN A 617 -19.61 1.05 0.82
C GLN A 617 -19.21 1.30 -0.64
N ILE A 618 -20.16 1.68 -1.49
CA ILE A 618 -19.88 2.02 -2.89
C ILE A 618 -19.24 3.41 -2.94
N SER A 619 -17.98 3.49 -3.37
CA SER A 619 -17.11 4.67 -3.30
C SER A 619 -17.21 5.64 -4.50
N VAL A 620 -18.33 5.72 -5.19
CA VAL A 620 -18.53 6.66 -6.29
C VAL A 620 -19.37 7.87 -5.90
N SER A 621 -19.40 8.86 -6.80
CA SER A 621 -20.21 10.09 -6.67
C SER A 621 -21.53 9.88 -5.95
N PRO A 622 -21.96 10.80 -5.10
CA PRO A 622 -23.12 10.62 -4.23
C PRO A 622 -24.31 10.03 -4.96
N ILE A 623 -24.80 8.91 -4.46
CA ILE A 623 -25.99 8.24 -5.04
C ILE A 623 -27.19 9.17 -4.87
N LYS A 624 -27.81 9.53 -5.97
CA LYS A 624 -29.04 10.34 -5.95
C LYS A 624 -30.17 9.52 -5.37
N ARG A 625 -30.82 10.05 -4.36
CA ARG A 625 -31.93 9.42 -3.62
C ARG A 625 -33.12 9.14 -4.53
N GLY A 626 -33.66 7.93 -4.46
CA GLY A 626 -34.88 7.54 -5.16
C GLY A 626 -34.74 7.37 -6.68
N ILE A 627 -33.52 7.46 -7.23
CA ILE A 627 -33.25 7.21 -8.64
C ILE A 627 -32.71 5.79 -8.79
N GLU A 628 -33.28 5.06 -9.73
CA GLU A 628 -32.82 3.72 -10.08
C GLU A 628 -31.42 3.77 -10.65
N ARG A 629 -30.59 2.84 -10.19
CA ARG A 629 -29.21 2.67 -10.62
C ARG A 629 -28.95 1.23 -11.02
N HIS A 630 -28.28 1.07 -12.15
CA HIS A 630 -27.97 -0.24 -12.73
C HIS A 630 -26.56 -0.65 -12.35
N PHE A 631 -26.36 -1.93 -12.05
CA PHE A 631 -25.10 -2.50 -11.64
C PHE A 631 -24.76 -3.72 -12.48
N ARG A 632 -23.44 -3.90 -12.75
CA ARG A 632 -22.89 -5.15 -13.24
C ARG A 632 -21.78 -5.60 -12.30
N ILE A 633 -21.89 -6.84 -11.83
CA ILE A 633 -21.05 -7.38 -10.75
C ILE A 633 -20.46 -8.70 -11.21
N GLY A 634 -19.13 -8.83 -11.11
CA GLY A 634 -18.45 -10.04 -11.53
C GLY A 634 -16.97 -10.07 -11.11
N PRO A 635 -16.25 -11.17 -11.41
CA PRO A 635 -14.83 -11.29 -11.12
C PRO A 635 -14.01 -10.17 -11.78
N ALA A 636 -13.21 -9.44 -11.00
CA ALA A 636 -12.43 -8.30 -11.51
C ALA A 636 -11.36 -8.70 -12.54
N ALA A 637 -10.98 -9.97 -12.59
CA ALA A 637 -10.03 -10.52 -13.56
C ALA A 637 -10.67 -10.81 -14.94
N LYS A 638 -12.01 -10.62 -15.08
CA LYS A 638 -12.74 -10.86 -16.32
C LYS A 638 -13.09 -9.55 -17.00
N PRO A 639 -13.15 -9.51 -18.35
CA PRO A 639 -13.67 -8.35 -19.09
C PRO A 639 -15.10 -8.01 -18.66
N PHE A 640 -15.43 -6.71 -18.73
CA PHE A 640 -16.75 -6.19 -18.33
C PHE A 640 -17.93 -6.85 -19.08
N ASP A 641 -17.74 -7.26 -20.33
CA ASP A 641 -18.72 -7.88 -21.20
C ASP A 641 -18.82 -9.41 -21.03
N ASP A 642 -17.99 -10.01 -20.17
CA ASP A 642 -18.04 -11.46 -19.88
C ASP A 642 -19.43 -11.83 -19.36
N PRO A 643 -20.07 -12.90 -19.90
CA PRO A 643 -21.40 -13.36 -19.48
C PRO A 643 -21.55 -13.72 -18.02
N ILE A 644 -20.44 -13.91 -17.31
CA ILE A 644 -20.43 -14.22 -15.87
C ILE A 644 -20.88 -13.04 -15.00
N PHE A 645 -20.80 -11.81 -15.53
CA PHE A 645 -21.26 -10.62 -14.81
C PHE A 645 -22.78 -10.66 -14.62
N GLN A 646 -23.22 -10.52 -13.38
CA GLN A 646 -24.62 -10.42 -13.02
C GLN A 646 -25.08 -8.97 -13.08
N SER A 647 -26.27 -8.75 -13.66
CA SER A 647 -26.89 -7.42 -13.70
C SER A 647 -27.91 -7.28 -12.57
N SER A 648 -27.97 -6.12 -11.96
CA SER A 648 -28.95 -5.77 -10.92
C SER A 648 -29.32 -4.30 -11.02
N SER A 649 -30.57 -3.97 -10.66
CA SER A 649 -31.04 -2.58 -10.58
C SER A 649 -31.53 -2.31 -9.15
N GLN A 650 -31.16 -1.17 -8.58
CA GLN A 650 -31.48 -0.82 -7.20
C GLN A 650 -31.87 0.66 -7.07
N VAL A 651 -32.75 0.93 -6.12
CA VAL A 651 -33.14 2.28 -5.70
C VAL A 651 -32.74 2.47 -4.25
N PHE A 652 -31.98 3.52 -3.97
CA PHE A 652 -31.49 3.83 -2.62
C PHE A 652 -32.24 5.02 -2.04
N LEU A 653 -32.64 4.92 -0.79
CA LEU A 653 -33.36 5.97 -0.07
C LEU A 653 -32.46 6.75 0.89
N ASN A 654 -31.17 6.38 1.00
CA ASN A 654 -30.19 6.94 1.92
C ASN A 654 -30.66 6.81 3.38
N ASN A 655 -30.96 5.59 3.81
CA ASN A 655 -31.50 5.29 5.14
C ASN A 655 -30.61 5.76 6.30
N VAL A 656 -29.32 5.98 6.07
CA VAL A 656 -28.40 6.61 7.01
C VAL A 656 -28.87 8.00 7.46
N LEU A 657 -29.62 8.72 6.62
CA LEU A 657 -30.19 10.05 6.91
C LEU A 657 -31.60 10.00 7.47
N ARG A 658 -32.19 8.81 7.58
CA ARG A 658 -33.57 8.63 8.02
C ARG A 658 -33.71 8.90 9.52
N PRO A 659 -34.56 9.85 9.96
CA PRO A 659 -34.88 10.01 11.38
C PRO A 659 -35.47 8.75 11.97
N TYR A 660 -35.20 8.50 13.25
CA TYR A 660 -35.79 7.37 13.93
C TYR A 660 -37.26 7.61 14.28
N ARG A 661 -38.01 6.54 14.40
CA ARG A 661 -39.41 6.59 14.84
C ARG A 661 -39.47 7.16 16.26
N PRO A 662 -40.27 8.22 16.56
CA PRO A 662 -40.51 8.67 17.92
C PRO A 662 -41.08 7.56 18.80
N CYS A 663 -40.90 7.64 20.11
CA CYS A 663 -41.36 6.64 21.06
C CYS A 663 -42.08 7.29 22.26
N HIS A 664 -42.63 6.47 23.13
CA HIS A 664 -43.32 6.90 24.35
C HIS A 664 -44.39 7.97 24.09
N ILE A 665 -45.34 7.67 23.16
CA ILE A 665 -46.48 8.54 22.92
C ILE A 665 -47.40 8.45 24.13
N GLU A 666 -47.62 9.58 24.80
CA GLU A 666 -48.59 9.71 25.89
C GLU A 666 -49.76 10.58 25.46
N ILE A 667 -50.94 10.24 25.95
CA ILE A 667 -52.17 10.99 25.76
C ILE A 667 -52.58 11.55 27.10
N ARG A 668 -52.78 12.86 27.17
CA ARG A 668 -53.34 13.56 28.35
C ARG A 668 -54.61 14.28 27.97
N ILE A 669 -55.70 13.94 28.64
CA ILE A 669 -57.00 14.51 28.37
C ILE A 669 -57.18 15.74 29.28
N LYS A 670 -57.21 16.93 28.70
CA LYS A 670 -57.52 18.19 29.38
C LYS A 670 -58.96 18.62 29.08
N PRO A 671 -59.54 19.59 29.81
CA PRO A 671 -60.93 19.98 29.62
C PRO A 671 -61.36 20.31 28.19
N ALA A 672 -60.53 21.05 27.44
CA ALA A 672 -60.82 21.49 26.08
C ALA A 672 -60.05 20.76 24.97
N VAL A 673 -58.92 20.12 25.30
CA VAL A 673 -58.00 19.56 24.34
C VAL A 673 -57.52 18.18 24.75
N ILE A 674 -57.12 17.38 23.78
CA ILE A 674 -56.35 16.15 23.93
C ILE A 674 -54.89 16.52 23.63
N GLU A 675 -54.02 16.38 24.61
CA GLU A 675 -52.58 16.66 24.44
C GLU A 675 -51.84 15.35 24.18
N PHE A 676 -51.01 15.37 23.14
CA PHE A 676 -50.11 14.27 22.79
C PHE A 676 -48.69 14.73 23.09
N THR A 677 -47.93 13.92 23.78
CA THR A 677 -46.47 14.09 23.97
C THR A 677 -45.75 12.86 23.54
N TRP A 678 -44.51 12.98 23.12
CA TRP A 678 -43.65 11.88 22.68
C TRP A 678 -42.20 12.18 22.96
N LEU A 679 -41.35 11.16 22.87
CA LEU A 679 -39.89 11.32 22.98
C LEU A 679 -39.24 11.16 21.63
N ARG A 680 -38.26 12.04 21.34
CA ARG A 680 -37.37 11.97 20.23
C ARG A 680 -36.35 10.83 20.42
N ARG A 681 -35.99 10.13 19.35
CA ARG A 681 -34.85 9.20 19.33
C ARG A 681 -33.72 9.79 18.50
N GLY A 682 -32.49 9.74 19.03
CA GLY A 682 -31.30 10.20 18.33
C GLY A 682 -30.74 9.11 17.41
N ARG A 683 -30.21 9.48 16.23
CA ARG A 683 -29.49 8.61 15.31
C ARG A 683 -27.96 8.81 15.34
N VAL A 684 -27.48 9.82 16.06
CA VAL A 684 -26.07 10.16 16.22
C VAL A 684 -25.79 10.27 17.70
N ASP A 685 -24.76 9.64 18.19
CA ASP A 685 -24.26 9.68 19.58
C ASP A 685 -25.38 9.52 20.65
N ALA A 686 -26.37 8.67 20.36
CA ALA A 686 -27.50 8.45 21.27
C ALA A 686 -27.23 7.38 22.34
N ASP A 687 -26.14 6.62 22.19
CA ASP A 687 -25.78 5.48 23.07
C ASP A 687 -24.71 5.87 24.11
N LEU A 688 -24.46 7.16 24.32
CA LEU A 688 -23.47 7.63 25.27
C LEU A 688 -23.94 7.41 26.72
N TRP A 689 -23.10 6.81 27.55
CA TRP A 689 -23.34 6.64 28.99
C TRP A 689 -23.09 7.90 29.81
N GLN A 690 -22.67 9.00 29.16
CA GLN A 690 -22.47 10.29 29.82
C GLN A 690 -23.79 11.07 29.91
N GLU A 691 -23.99 11.76 31.01
CA GLU A 691 -25.08 12.72 31.14
C GLU A 691 -24.87 13.87 30.15
N GLY A 692 -25.76 14.00 29.18
CA GLY A 692 -25.70 15.04 28.16
C GLY A 692 -26.97 15.03 27.30
N GLU A 693 -27.20 16.12 26.60
CA GLU A 693 -28.29 16.23 25.64
C GLU A 693 -27.92 15.42 24.38
N ILE A 694 -28.81 14.51 23.96
CA ILE A 694 -28.64 13.74 22.74
C ILE A 694 -28.65 14.68 21.54
N PRO A 695 -27.64 14.65 20.65
CA PRO A 695 -27.57 15.51 19.47
C PRO A 695 -28.84 15.40 18.61
N LEU A 696 -29.31 16.54 18.10
CA LEU A 696 -30.52 16.54 17.27
C LEU A 696 -30.32 15.82 15.95
N ALA A 697 -29.11 15.90 15.36
CA ALA A 697 -28.73 15.35 14.06
C ALA A 697 -29.55 15.86 12.87
N GLU A 698 -30.42 16.84 13.07
CA GLU A 698 -31.25 17.54 12.07
C GLU A 698 -31.03 19.06 12.20
N ALA A 699 -31.38 19.82 11.15
CA ALA A 699 -31.22 21.29 11.16
C ALA A 699 -32.14 21.97 12.20
N ALA A 700 -33.31 21.40 12.45
CA ALA A 700 -34.27 21.87 13.47
C ALA A 700 -35.09 20.70 13.99
N GLU A 701 -35.51 20.79 15.26
CA GLU A 701 -36.45 19.84 15.84
C GLU A 701 -37.86 20.12 15.33
N ARG A 702 -38.37 19.28 14.44
CA ARG A 702 -39.67 19.39 13.82
C ARG A 702 -40.31 18.02 13.63
N TYR A 703 -41.65 17.97 13.74
CA TYR A 703 -42.40 16.76 13.59
C TYR A 703 -43.57 16.96 12.60
N ARG A 704 -44.02 15.88 11.99
CA ARG A 704 -45.29 15.82 11.29
C ARG A 704 -46.23 14.99 12.13
N VAL A 705 -47.36 15.56 12.56
CA VAL A 705 -48.40 14.86 13.23
C VAL A 705 -49.63 14.75 12.36
N ARG A 706 -50.34 13.63 12.45
CA ARG A 706 -51.55 13.33 11.67
C ARG A 706 -52.60 12.70 12.54
N ILE A 707 -53.86 13.04 12.29
CA ILE A 707 -55.04 12.32 12.75
C ILE A 707 -55.64 11.58 11.56
N LEU A 708 -55.83 10.27 11.69
CA LEU A 708 -56.34 9.42 10.63
C LEU A 708 -57.59 8.67 11.07
N ALA A 709 -58.54 8.57 10.13
CA ALA A 709 -59.62 7.62 10.15
C ALA A 709 -59.24 6.48 9.18
N GLN A 710 -58.90 5.30 9.71
CA GLN A 710 -58.28 4.20 8.95
C GLN A 710 -57.02 4.69 8.23
N SER A 711 -57.06 4.85 6.91
CA SER A 711 -55.96 5.32 6.07
C SER A 711 -56.10 6.78 5.57
N VAL A 712 -57.23 7.43 5.91
CA VAL A 712 -57.53 8.79 5.45
C VAL A 712 -57.04 9.80 6.47
N VAL A 713 -56.17 10.73 6.03
CA VAL A 713 -55.65 11.84 6.86
C VAL A 713 -56.76 12.89 6.99
N LEU A 714 -57.23 13.07 8.21
CA LEU A 714 -58.22 14.08 8.54
C LEU A 714 -57.57 15.43 8.88
N ARG A 715 -56.46 15.39 9.62
CA ARG A 715 -55.68 16.58 10.00
C ARG A 715 -54.20 16.30 9.95
N GLU A 716 -53.46 17.38 9.65
CA GLU A 716 -51.99 17.34 9.62
C GLU A 716 -51.49 18.64 10.24
N ALA A 717 -50.42 18.54 11.06
CA ALA A 717 -49.72 19.71 11.64
C ALA A 717 -48.21 19.44 11.77
N TYR A 718 -47.48 20.52 11.99
CA TYR A 718 -45.99 20.49 12.00
C TYR A 718 -45.44 21.16 13.26
N PRO A 719 -45.58 20.57 14.47
CA PRO A 719 -45.04 21.15 15.69
C PRO A 719 -43.51 21.12 15.73
N GLU A 720 -42.92 22.16 16.36
CA GLU A 720 -41.48 22.33 16.59
C GLU A 720 -41.01 21.82 17.96
N ARG A 721 -41.90 21.20 18.69
CA ARG A 721 -41.63 20.57 19.99
C ARG A 721 -42.33 19.20 20.05
N PRO A 722 -41.92 18.29 20.93
CA PRO A 722 -42.50 16.96 21.03
C PRO A 722 -43.85 16.98 21.80
N VAL A 723 -44.73 17.90 21.45
CA VAL A 723 -46.07 18.10 22.02
C VAL A 723 -47.02 18.68 20.96
N TRP A 724 -48.22 18.18 20.92
CA TRP A 724 -49.27 18.73 20.08
C TRP A 724 -50.64 18.59 20.75
N THR A 725 -51.51 19.57 20.54
CA THR A 725 -52.88 19.55 21.11
C THR A 725 -53.95 19.43 20.03
N TYR A 726 -54.89 18.62 20.28
CA TYR A 726 -56.04 18.33 19.42
C TYR A 726 -57.32 18.74 20.14
N GLU A 727 -58.08 19.72 19.58
CA GLU A 727 -59.29 20.25 20.16
C GLU A 727 -60.34 19.10 20.31
N LYS A 728 -60.95 18.97 21.50
CA LYS A 728 -61.98 17.97 21.71
C LYS A 728 -63.18 18.17 20.79
N ALA A 729 -63.53 19.40 20.44
CA ALA A 729 -64.58 19.69 19.47
C ALA A 729 -64.29 19.08 18.11
N TRP A 730 -62.99 19.13 17.67
CA TRP A 730 -62.56 18.49 16.42
C TRP A 730 -62.62 16.99 16.52
N TYR A 731 -62.19 16.41 17.64
CA TYR A 731 -62.24 14.97 17.87
C TYR A 731 -63.65 14.42 17.73
N VAL A 732 -64.67 15.09 18.39
CA VAL A 732 -66.06 14.70 18.30
C VAL A 732 -66.65 14.84 16.90
N ALA A 733 -66.25 15.93 16.18
CA ALA A 733 -66.69 16.16 14.81
C ALA A 733 -66.10 15.10 13.87
N ASP A 734 -64.79 14.82 13.98
CA ASP A 734 -64.08 13.85 13.15
C ASP A 734 -64.55 12.41 13.35
N LEU A 735 -64.90 12.02 14.59
CA LEU A 735 -65.54 10.72 14.89
C LEU A 735 -66.92 10.60 14.24
N LYS A 736 -67.76 11.59 14.40
CA LYS A 736 -69.14 11.59 13.85
C LYS A 736 -69.15 11.56 12.33
N THR A 737 -68.28 12.34 11.68
CA THR A 737 -68.21 12.44 10.22
C THR A 737 -67.79 11.14 9.59
N ASN A 738 -66.91 10.37 10.26
CA ASN A 738 -66.33 9.15 9.70
C ASN A 738 -67.00 7.87 10.24
N ASN A 739 -68.01 7.95 11.13
CA ASN A 739 -68.72 6.83 11.74
C ASN A 739 -67.78 5.76 12.34
N MET A 740 -66.79 6.21 13.12
CA MET A 740 -65.66 5.41 13.60
C MET A 740 -65.69 5.28 15.13
N ASN A 741 -65.19 4.16 15.66
CA ASN A 741 -65.01 3.89 17.08
C ASN A 741 -63.64 4.32 17.62
N GLY A 742 -62.87 5.04 16.87
CA GLY A 742 -61.57 5.56 17.26
C GLY A 742 -60.80 6.20 16.08
N LEU A 743 -59.91 7.09 16.44
CA LEU A 743 -59.00 7.76 15.48
C LEU A 743 -57.57 7.36 15.80
N ARG A 744 -56.72 7.37 14.80
CA ARG A 744 -55.30 7.08 14.97
C ARG A 744 -54.51 8.41 14.94
N PHE A 745 -53.74 8.66 15.99
CA PHE A 745 -52.71 9.70 16.01
C PHE A 745 -51.42 9.12 15.52
N GLU A 746 -50.76 9.80 14.60
CA GLU A 746 -49.42 9.47 14.08
C GLU A 746 -48.46 10.64 14.27
N VAL A 747 -47.21 10.33 14.60
CA VAL A 747 -46.13 11.31 14.68
C VAL A 747 -44.85 10.79 14.03
N ALA A 748 -44.20 11.60 13.18
CA ALA A 748 -42.90 11.34 12.57
C ALA A 748 -41.99 12.52 12.77
N GLN A 749 -40.72 12.31 13.06
CA GLN A 749 -39.71 13.36 13.05
C GLN A 749 -39.41 13.77 11.62
N LEU A 750 -39.18 15.06 11.37
CA LEU A 750 -38.85 15.61 10.07
C LEU A 750 -37.35 15.86 9.94
N SER A 751 -36.81 15.52 8.80
CA SER A 751 -35.45 15.88 8.37
C SER A 751 -35.53 16.72 7.09
N ASP A 752 -34.77 17.80 7.01
CA ASP A 752 -34.65 18.60 5.79
C ASP A 752 -33.95 17.83 4.66
N ARG A 753 -33.12 16.84 5.03
CA ARG A 753 -32.36 15.99 4.07
C ARG A 753 -33.12 14.73 3.66
N PHE A 754 -33.90 14.14 4.56
CA PHE A 754 -34.63 12.90 4.30
C PHE A 754 -36.12 13.11 4.06
N GLY A 755 -36.72 14.11 4.67
CA GLY A 755 -38.17 14.28 4.78
C GLY A 755 -38.71 13.62 6.05
N PRO A 756 -39.99 13.22 6.08
CA PRO A 756 -40.57 12.56 7.25
C PRO A 756 -39.95 11.17 7.46
N GLY A 757 -39.51 10.91 8.69
CA GLY A 757 -39.10 9.60 9.15
C GLY A 757 -40.31 8.65 9.31
N PRO A 758 -40.08 7.44 9.83
CA PRO A 758 -41.15 6.48 10.14
C PRO A 758 -42.07 7.04 11.24
N SER A 759 -43.38 6.80 11.09
CA SER A 759 -44.38 7.23 12.06
C SER A 759 -44.52 6.25 13.23
N ALA A 760 -44.54 6.79 14.43
CA ALA A 760 -45.13 6.12 15.57
C ALA A 760 -46.64 6.46 15.65
N TYR A 761 -47.42 5.57 16.17
CA TYR A 761 -48.87 5.80 16.25
C TYR A 761 -49.47 5.26 17.55
N ILE A 762 -50.60 5.85 17.93
CA ILE A 762 -51.49 5.39 19.02
C ILE A 762 -52.92 5.58 18.60
N THR A 763 -53.78 4.64 19.00
CA THR A 763 -55.23 4.71 18.74
C THR A 763 -55.91 5.46 19.88
N ILE A 764 -56.76 6.42 19.56
CA ILE A 764 -57.59 7.16 20.47
C ILE A 764 -58.95 6.42 20.50
N SER A 765 -59.23 5.62 21.55
CA SER A 765 -60.48 4.86 21.69
C SER A 765 -61.60 5.75 22.26
N GLU A 766 -62.86 5.37 21.98
CA GLU A 766 -64.09 6.08 22.41
C GLU A 766 -64.26 6.22 23.94
N ASN A 767 -63.67 5.32 24.75
CA ASN A 767 -63.81 5.30 26.21
C ASN A 767 -62.89 6.29 26.93
N LEU A 768 -62.76 7.51 26.40
CA LEU A 768 -62.08 8.60 27.10
C LEU A 768 -63.04 9.24 28.12
N GLU A 769 -63.52 8.45 29.10
CA GLU A 769 -64.24 9.05 30.25
C GLU A 769 -63.30 9.89 31.08
N VAL A 770 -63.77 11.11 31.31
CA VAL A 770 -63.14 12.14 32.14
C VAL A 770 -63.10 11.60 33.58
N SER A 771 -61.99 11.03 34.01
CA SER A 771 -61.66 11.01 35.44
C SER A 771 -61.26 12.43 35.81
N GLY A 772 -62.16 13.06 36.57
CA GLY A 772 -62.09 14.41 37.06
C GLY A 772 -60.88 14.74 37.93
#